data_aa031cf55877191b69e8bd20e3721eeb
#
_entry.id   aa031cf55877191b69e8bd20e3721eeb
#
_cell.length_a   1.000
_cell.length_b   1.000
_cell.length_c   1.000
_cell.angle_alpha   90.00
_cell.angle_beta   90.00
_cell.angle_gamma   90.00
#
_symmetry.space_group_name_H-M   'P 1'
#
loop_
_entity.id
_entity.type
_entity.pdbx_description
1 polymer ?
#
loop_
_entity_poly.entity_id
_entity_poly.type
_entity_poly.pdbx_seq_one_letter_code
_entity_poly.pdbx_strand_id
1 'polypeptide(L)'
;MAQRRKVAKKRAPAARKGAAAKKRAPRRAHRLARDVKPLEADLQLELDPQHSPDFRGEVSHRLRLARRRRSIELHCADLRVSGARVETGAGGKALRARTELHEERQTIELHFDELLPAGEVMLQLAFRGRLRSDLRGLYAARSGQRRYALTHLEATDARRVFPCFDEPALKARFAISVTTGSGNTVISNAPAAREEQLPGGRKRVHFERTPLLSTYLLALAVGEFEASPAAHCGATEIRIWHVPGKGALTAFGLSVARETLQRLERYFDLPYPYAKLDLVAAPDFEAGAMENAGAVFFRELLLLLNPDEATLEEKKRIAEVICHELAHMWFGDLVTMAWWDDLWLNEAFATWMAYRVVDDWKPEWHMWNDFQRYKSQAYALDALRQTHPVYTTVRSPEEAAENFDAITYEKGASVVRMLEGYLGADVFRDGVRRYIRRHREGNAVADDLWRALSEASGQAVAPVAHAWIAQPGFPLLRLSRKNGALRYRQERFFADQKAARRAKPVRWPIPWVGRTSGAGGTGGAGGAAPRQQRALLEKRSGEIKLRGAGRFFYGNAEESGFFHPLHDADALRGLVEGLAELEAVERLGLLGHQWAIVRSGRAEAGGFLNLALALAGERDPDVLAALRGPLESCARAAGRVLGPKAETALRGRVGAAFAPAFEALGWQPRPGEPERERMRRASLLALTGEVARRGEVLESARQRCLDYLAERSRLEPNLINTVLALAAWGGDEALWEQFLAAKSGAETPQEERHFLFALGAFRNAKLVRRTLALCLGEEVGTQDVALLLGHMLGNPAAAGLAWAFMQRRWPRLRRRLPPGLVTRPIEALPALATRAARREVAAFFRANPVPTGQRSIRQALERFDIGLAFDARVGPALRRWLSD
;
A
#
# COMPACT_ATOMS: atom_id res chain seq x y z
N MET A 1 -23.71 68.16 -49.21
CA MET A 1 -24.46 67.81 -50.40
C MET A 1 -24.58 66.33 -50.54
N ALA A 2 -25.94 65.90 -50.60
CA ALA A 2 -26.54 64.78 -51.25
C ALA A 2 -25.96 63.38 -51.00
N GLN A 3 -26.64 62.58 -50.15
CA GLN A 3 -27.61 61.53 -50.43
C GLN A 3 -27.36 60.65 -51.65
N ARG A 4 -27.14 59.34 -51.39
CA ARG A 4 -27.94 58.27 -52.05
C ARG A 4 -27.92 56.96 -51.24
N ARG A 5 -29.14 56.58 -50.78
CA ARG A 5 -29.53 55.28 -50.32
C ARG A 5 -29.45 54.26 -51.46
N LYS A 6 -28.95 53.04 -51.21
CA LYS A 6 -29.30 51.82 -51.93
C LYS A 6 -29.72 50.68 -50.97
N VAL A 7 -30.94 50.26 -51.23
CA VAL A 7 -31.68 49.17 -50.58
C VAL A 7 -31.05 47.88 -50.95
N ALA A 8 -30.68 47.03 -49.94
CA ALA A 8 -30.24 45.65 -50.12
C ALA A 8 -31.36 44.71 -49.64
N LYS A 9 -31.80 43.87 -50.54
CA LYS A 9 -32.83 42.86 -50.35
C LYS A 9 -32.44 41.84 -49.32
N LYS A 10 -33.29 41.60 -48.33
CA LYS A 10 -33.25 40.48 -47.41
C LYS A 10 -33.41 39.14 -48.17
N ARG A 11 -32.43 38.30 -48.16
CA ARG A 11 -32.54 36.86 -48.42
C ARG A 11 -32.70 36.15 -47.08
N ALA A 12 -33.79 35.41 -46.90
CA ALA A 12 -34.06 34.54 -45.77
C ALA A 12 -33.06 33.38 -45.77
N PRO A 13 -32.51 32.96 -44.59
CA PRO A 13 -31.71 31.77 -44.50
C PRO A 13 -32.60 30.53 -44.52
N ALA A 14 -32.20 29.56 -45.35
CA ALA A 14 -32.82 28.24 -45.43
C ALA A 14 -32.71 27.52 -44.08
N ALA A 15 -33.83 27.02 -43.61
CA ALA A 15 -33.91 26.17 -42.41
C ALA A 15 -33.07 24.89 -42.60
N ARG A 16 -31.91 24.82 -41.96
CA ARG A 16 -31.22 23.58 -41.72
C ARG A 16 -32.03 22.77 -40.69
N LYS A 17 -32.64 21.67 -41.13
CA LYS A 17 -33.23 20.65 -40.27
C LYS A 17 -32.10 20.15 -39.34
N GLY A 18 -32.16 20.58 -38.08
CA GLY A 18 -31.30 20.08 -37.04
C GLY A 18 -31.54 18.59 -36.83
N ALA A 19 -30.53 17.77 -37.09
CA ALA A 19 -30.52 16.40 -36.61
C ALA A 19 -30.65 16.44 -35.07
N ALA A 20 -31.77 15.96 -34.58
CA ALA A 20 -31.99 15.79 -33.14
C ALA A 20 -30.90 14.89 -32.63
N ALA A 21 -29.95 15.45 -31.87
CA ALA A 21 -28.98 14.70 -31.07
C ALA A 21 -29.80 13.77 -30.17
N LYS A 22 -29.80 12.48 -30.45
CA LYS A 22 -30.32 11.47 -29.54
C LYS A 22 -29.64 11.73 -28.19
N LYS A 23 -30.38 12.24 -27.21
CA LYS A 23 -29.94 12.31 -25.82
C LYS A 23 -29.48 10.89 -25.44
N ARG A 24 -28.16 10.68 -25.32
CA ARG A 24 -27.64 9.46 -24.76
C ARG A 24 -28.33 9.26 -23.40
N ALA A 25 -29.02 8.12 -23.26
CA ALA A 25 -29.53 7.72 -21.94
C ALA A 25 -28.40 7.86 -20.90
N PRO A 26 -28.68 8.33 -19.69
CA PRO A 26 -27.68 8.44 -18.67
C PRO A 26 -26.99 7.06 -18.57
N ARG A 27 -25.63 7.03 -18.68
CA ARG A 27 -24.84 5.80 -18.52
C ARG A 27 -25.33 5.14 -17.23
N ARG A 28 -25.95 3.96 -17.31
CA ARG A 28 -26.28 3.16 -16.14
C ARG A 28 -24.97 2.99 -15.35
N ALA A 29 -25.00 3.33 -14.06
CA ALA A 29 -23.87 3.10 -13.17
C ALA A 29 -23.47 1.60 -13.19
N HIS A 30 -22.22 1.28 -12.89
CA HIS A 30 -21.72 -0.11 -12.74
C HIS A 30 -22.31 -0.80 -11.48
N ARG A 31 -23.55 -0.47 -11.11
CA ARG A 31 -24.27 -0.96 -9.96
C ARG A 31 -25.44 -1.82 -10.40
N LEU A 32 -25.63 -2.95 -9.72
CA LEU A 32 -26.76 -3.83 -9.92
C LEU A 32 -28.04 -3.26 -9.28
N ALA A 33 -29.18 -3.79 -9.72
CA ALA A 33 -30.49 -3.43 -9.18
C ALA A 33 -30.62 -3.90 -7.72
N ARG A 34 -31.04 -3.01 -6.82
CA ARG A 34 -31.20 -3.28 -5.38
C ARG A 34 -32.41 -4.13 -5.02
N ASP A 35 -33.32 -4.33 -5.95
CA ASP A 35 -34.51 -5.15 -5.80
C ASP A 35 -34.29 -6.65 -6.09
N VAL A 36 -33.04 -7.05 -6.38
CA VAL A 36 -32.57 -8.44 -6.43
C VAL A 36 -31.55 -8.62 -5.33
N LYS A 37 -31.84 -9.45 -4.35
CA LYS A 37 -30.94 -9.72 -3.23
C LYS A 37 -30.45 -11.17 -3.28
N PRO A 38 -29.15 -11.44 -3.38
CA PRO A 38 -28.62 -12.79 -3.20
C PRO A 38 -28.75 -13.20 -1.73
N LEU A 39 -29.08 -14.45 -1.48
CA LEU A 39 -29.17 -15.05 -0.16
C LEU A 39 -28.09 -16.11 0.03
N GLU A 40 -27.97 -17.02 -0.96
CA GLU A 40 -27.00 -18.10 -0.98
C GLU A 40 -26.52 -18.34 -2.41
N ALA A 41 -25.32 -18.92 -2.53
CA ALA A 41 -24.78 -19.40 -3.78
C ALA A 41 -24.06 -20.73 -3.57
N ASP A 42 -24.45 -21.75 -4.35
CA ASP A 42 -23.76 -23.03 -4.41
C ASP A 42 -22.90 -23.03 -5.68
N LEU A 43 -21.58 -22.97 -5.50
CA LEU A 43 -20.58 -22.86 -6.56
C LEU A 43 -19.84 -24.19 -6.72
N GLN A 44 -19.95 -24.79 -7.88
CA GLN A 44 -19.20 -25.99 -8.26
C GLN A 44 -18.18 -25.61 -9.32
N LEU A 45 -16.90 -25.92 -9.07
CA LEU A 45 -15.81 -25.68 -10.01
C LEU A 45 -15.12 -26.98 -10.36
N GLU A 46 -14.72 -27.13 -11.61
CA GLU A 46 -13.85 -28.21 -12.07
C GLU A 46 -12.63 -27.59 -12.75
N LEU A 47 -11.45 -27.81 -12.16
CA LEU A 47 -10.16 -27.31 -12.64
C LEU A 47 -9.02 -28.23 -12.20
N ASP A 48 -7.99 -28.30 -13.02
CA ASP A 48 -6.73 -28.97 -12.65
C ASP A 48 -5.55 -28.15 -13.20
N PRO A 49 -4.90 -27.33 -12.36
CA PRO A 49 -3.85 -26.42 -12.81
C PRO A 49 -2.62 -27.16 -13.37
N GLN A 50 -2.40 -28.42 -13.00
CA GLN A 50 -1.27 -29.19 -13.52
C GLN A 50 -1.46 -29.54 -15.00
N HIS A 51 -2.70 -29.80 -15.41
CA HIS A 51 -3.01 -30.37 -16.74
C HIS A 51 -3.70 -29.39 -17.68
N SER A 52 -4.47 -28.42 -17.18
CA SER A 52 -5.24 -27.50 -18.02
C SER A 52 -5.27 -26.07 -17.49
N PRO A 53 -5.16 -25.06 -18.36
CA PRO A 53 -5.44 -23.69 -18.00
C PRO A 53 -6.95 -23.38 -17.99
N ASP A 54 -7.81 -24.26 -18.48
CA ASP A 54 -9.24 -24.03 -18.59
C ASP A 54 -9.97 -24.60 -17.37
N PHE A 55 -11.06 -23.93 -16.99
CA PHE A 55 -11.96 -24.40 -15.93
C PHE A 55 -13.41 -24.31 -16.38
N ARG A 56 -14.26 -25.09 -15.73
CA ARG A 56 -15.72 -25.01 -15.90
C ARG A 56 -16.40 -24.97 -14.54
N GLY A 57 -17.61 -24.45 -14.51
CA GLY A 57 -18.37 -24.39 -13.27
C GLY A 57 -19.86 -24.25 -13.49
N GLU A 58 -20.55 -24.53 -12.40
CA GLU A 58 -21.97 -24.28 -12.25
C GLU A 58 -22.20 -23.46 -10.97
N VAL A 59 -23.11 -22.51 -11.02
CA VAL A 59 -23.52 -21.76 -9.83
C VAL A 59 -25.03 -21.72 -9.73
N SER A 60 -25.53 -22.00 -8.53
CA SER A 60 -26.94 -21.92 -8.17
C SER A 60 -27.13 -20.80 -7.14
N HIS A 61 -27.75 -19.69 -7.51
CA HIS A 61 -28.06 -18.59 -6.63
C HIS A 61 -29.48 -18.67 -6.11
N ARG A 62 -29.67 -18.70 -4.80
CA ARG A 62 -30.97 -18.43 -4.16
C ARG A 62 -31.11 -16.92 -4.00
N LEU A 63 -32.10 -16.35 -4.71
CA LEU A 63 -32.33 -14.92 -4.81
C LEU A 63 -33.67 -14.55 -4.21
N ARG A 64 -33.79 -13.36 -3.64
CA ARG A 64 -35.05 -12.73 -3.28
C ARG A 64 -35.33 -11.55 -4.19
N LEU A 65 -36.45 -11.63 -4.94
CA LEU A 65 -36.95 -10.57 -5.80
C LEU A 65 -37.96 -9.74 -5.04
N ALA A 66 -37.69 -8.44 -4.88
CA ALA A 66 -38.61 -7.55 -4.16
C ALA A 66 -39.89 -7.22 -4.98
N ARG A 67 -39.84 -7.42 -6.28
CA ARG A 67 -40.96 -7.20 -7.24
C ARG A 67 -40.89 -8.17 -8.41
N ARG A 68 -41.99 -8.31 -9.13
CA ARG A 68 -42.05 -9.05 -10.39
C ARG A 68 -41.12 -8.47 -11.43
N ARG A 69 -40.48 -9.31 -12.27
CA ARG A 69 -39.52 -8.85 -13.29
C ARG A 69 -39.37 -9.86 -14.43
N ARG A 70 -38.95 -9.35 -15.63
CA ARG A 70 -38.64 -10.18 -16.79
C ARG A 70 -37.15 -10.38 -17.01
N SER A 71 -36.29 -9.74 -16.25
CA SER A 71 -34.86 -9.91 -16.38
C SER A 71 -34.14 -9.87 -15.03
N ILE A 72 -33.00 -10.58 -14.95
CA ILE A 72 -32.05 -10.51 -13.82
C ILE A 72 -30.69 -10.16 -14.41
N GLU A 73 -30.00 -9.15 -13.82
CA GLU A 73 -28.66 -8.75 -14.21
C GLU A 73 -27.66 -9.14 -13.11
N LEU A 74 -26.52 -9.74 -13.54
CA LEU A 74 -25.39 -10.12 -12.67
C LEU A 74 -24.10 -9.56 -13.26
N HIS A 75 -23.06 -9.47 -12.46
CA HIS A 75 -21.71 -9.25 -12.97
C HIS A 75 -21.14 -10.53 -13.60
N CYS A 76 -20.48 -10.38 -14.73
CA CYS A 76 -19.85 -11.46 -15.48
C CYS A 76 -18.79 -10.85 -16.43
N ALA A 77 -17.56 -11.30 -16.33
CA ALA A 77 -16.48 -10.85 -17.20
C ALA A 77 -15.55 -12.02 -17.54
N ASP A 78 -15.04 -12.06 -18.77
CA ASP A 78 -14.09 -13.08 -19.26
C ASP A 78 -14.59 -14.56 -19.15
N LEU A 79 -15.91 -14.76 -19.02
CA LEU A 79 -16.55 -16.06 -18.91
C LEU A 79 -17.48 -16.31 -20.11
N ARG A 80 -17.62 -17.60 -20.48
CA ARG A 80 -18.62 -18.06 -21.43
C ARG A 80 -19.75 -18.75 -20.68
N VAL A 81 -20.91 -18.13 -20.60
CA VAL A 81 -22.11 -18.71 -20.01
C VAL A 81 -22.78 -19.59 -21.07
N SER A 82 -22.91 -20.89 -20.79
CA SER A 82 -23.46 -21.89 -21.72
C SER A 82 -24.92 -22.23 -21.47
N GLY A 83 -25.48 -21.84 -20.32
CA GLY A 83 -26.87 -22.03 -19.96
C GLY A 83 -27.27 -21.23 -18.75
N ALA A 84 -28.49 -20.70 -18.74
CA ALA A 84 -29.10 -20.04 -17.61
C ALA A 84 -30.58 -20.44 -17.50
N ARG A 85 -31.02 -20.78 -16.27
CA ARG A 85 -32.41 -21.10 -15.96
C ARG A 85 -32.80 -20.61 -14.57
N VAL A 86 -34.06 -20.30 -14.39
CA VAL A 86 -34.63 -19.94 -13.10
C VAL A 86 -35.77 -20.87 -12.72
N GLU A 87 -35.81 -21.28 -11.47
CA GLU A 87 -36.90 -22.04 -10.86
C GLU A 87 -37.62 -21.15 -9.85
N THR A 88 -38.97 -21.09 -9.98
CA THR A 88 -39.82 -20.24 -9.14
C THR A 88 -40.54 -21.08 -8.11
N GLY A 89 -40.12 -21.03 -6.83
CA GLY A 89 -40.66 -21.83 -5.71
C GLY A 89 -40.22 -23.29 -5.75
N ALA A 90 -40.49 -24.06 -4.68
CA ALA A 90 -40.16 -25.47 -4.58
C ALA A 90 -41.03 -26.30 -5.55
N GLY A 91 -40.39 -26.92 -6.56
CA GLY A 91 -41.07 -27.68 -7.62
C GLY A 91 -41.75 -26.85 -8.69
N GLY A 92 -41.43 -25.52 -8.80
CA GLY A 92 -41.94 -24.65 -9.82
C GLY A 92 -41.36 -24.90 -11.20
N LYS A 93 -41.95 -24.28 -12.20
CA LYS A 93 -41.53 -24.37 -13.61
C LYS A 93 -40.12 -23.79 -13.78
N ALA A 94 -39.22 -24.55 -14.39
CA ALA A 94 -37.93 -24.07 -14.81
C ALA A 94 -38.05 -23.27 -16.11
N LEU A 95 -37.69 -21.98 -16.05
CA LEU A 95 -37.71 -21.08 -17.22
C LEU A 95 -36.27 -20.88 -17.72
N ARG A 96 -36.01 -21.12 -18.99
CA ARG A 96 -34.72 -20.78 -19.61
C ARG A 96 -34.60 -19.29 -19.85
N ALA A 97 -33.41 -18.75 -19.70
CA ALA A 97 -33.11 -17.36 -20.00
C ALA A 97 -32.42 -17.21 -21.37
N ARG A 98 -32.78 -16.15 -22.10
CA ARG A 98 -31.93 -15.59 -23.14
C ARG A 98 -30.89 -14.69 -22.47
N THR A 99 -29.61 -14.88 -22.80
CA THR A 99 -28.48 -14.16 -22.18
C THR A 99 -28.01 -13.01 -23.08
N GLU A 100 -27.75 -11.85 -22.49
CA GLU A 100 -27.18 -10.69 -23.17
C GLU A 100 -25.96 -10.19 -22.37
N LEU A 101 -24.76 -10.25 -22.96
CA LEU A 101 -23.52 -9.82 -22.35
C LEU A 101 -23.25 -8.35 -22.65
N HIS A 102 -22.93 -7.58 -21.60
CA HIS A 102 -22.55 -6.18 -21.67
C HIS A 102 -21.10 -6.00 -21.25
N GLU A 103 -20.15 -6.18 -22.18
CA GLU A 103 -18.71 -6.18 -21.92
C GLU A 103 -18.23 -4.88 -21.22
N GLU A 104 -18.68 -3.71 -21.68
CA GLU A 104 -18.30 -2.41 -21.08
C GLU A 104 -18.72 -2.27 -19.60
N ARG A 105 -19.78 -2.98 -19.20
CA ARG A 105 -20.32 -2.96 -17.84
C ARG A 105 -19.90 -4.17 -17.03
N GLN A 106 -19.28 -5.15 -17.70
CA GLN A 106 -18.92 -6.43 -17.11
C GLN A 106 -20.12 -7.12 -16.46
N THR A 107 -21.28 -7.10 -17.15
CA THR A 107 -22.53 -7.70 -16.69
C THR A 107 -23.15 -8.60 -17.76
N ILE A 108 -23.96 -9.53 -17.30
CA ILE A 108 -24.83 -10.35 -18.11
C ILE A 108 -26.28 -10.12 -17.69
N GLU A 109 -27.15 -9.80 -18.64
CA GLU A 109 -28.60 -9.70 -18.41
C GLU A 109 -29.28 -10.98 -18.90
N LEU A 110 -30.12 -11.55 -18.05
CA LEU A 110 -30.86 -12.79 -18.27
C LEU A 110 -32.32 -12.41 -18.49
N HIS A 111 -32.82 -12.59 -19.69
CA HIS A 111 -34.21 -12.28 -20.09
C HIS A 111 -35.05 -13.53 -20.06
N PHE A 112 -36.26 -13.42 -19.49
CA PHE A 112 -37.23 -14.49 -19.37
C PHE A 112 -38.50 -14.13 -20.15
N ASP A 113 -39.06 -15.09 -20.89
CA ASP A 113 -40.32 -14.90 -21.65
C ASP A 113 -41.50 -14.69 -20.70
N GLU A 114 -41.46 -15.31 -19.54
CA GLU A 114 -42.49 -15.16 -18.50
C GLU A 114 -42.06 -14.17 -17.42
N LEU A 115 -43.05 -13.55 -16.78
CA LEU A 115 -42.83 -12.63 -15.66
C LEU A 115 -42.51 -13.41 -14.37
N LEU A 116 -41.31 -13.31 -13.89
CA LEU A 116 -40.91 -13.88 -12.61
C LEU A 116 -41.68 -13.26 -11.45
N PRO A 117 -42.22 -14.05 -10.52
CA PRO A 117 -42.91 -13.54 -9.33
C PRO A 117 -41.96 -12.82 -8.36
N ALA A 118 -42.51 -11.96 -7.52
CA ALA A 118 -41.83 -11.51 -6.32
C ALA A 118 -41.65 -12.69 -5.33
N GLY A 119 -40.57 -12.71 -4.54
CA GLY A 119 -40.26 -13.80 -3.62
C GLY A 119 -38.94 -14.49 -3.95
N GLU A 120 -38.77 -15.69 -3.45
CA GLU A 120 -37.52 -16.44 -3.64
C GLU A 120 -37.56 -17.25 -4.94
N VAL A 121 -36.40 -17.21 -5.64
CA VAL A 121 -36.17 -17.96 -6.86
C VAL A 121 -34.79 -18.59 -6.82
N MET A 122 -34.61 -19.72 -7.53
CA MET A 122 -33.33 -20.38 -7.73
C MET A 122 -32.85 -20.11 -9.15
N LEU A 123 -31.75 -19.38 -9.28
CA LEU A 123 -31.11 -19.07 -10.56
C LEU A 123 -29.89 -19.94 -10.75
N GLN A 124 -29.85 -20.71 -11.84
CA GLN A 124 -28.72 -21.62 -12.15
C GLN A 124 -28.05 -21.20 -13.45
N LEU A 125 -26.70 -21.18 -13.42
CA LEU A 125 -25.87 -20.85 -14.58
C LEU A 125 -24.74 -21.87 -14.72
N ALA A 126 -24.49 -22.30 -15.96
CA ALA A 126 -23.32 -23.08 -16.33
C ALA A 126 -22.35 -22.19 -17.13
N PHE A 127 -21.07 -22.26 -16.83
CA PHE A 127 -20.07 -21.38 -17.43
C PHE A 127 -18.72 -22.08 -17.61
N ARG A 128 -17.86 -21.44 -18.42
CA ARG A 128 -16.46 -21.82 -18.62
C ARG A 128 -15.59 -20.60 -18.59
N GLY A 129 -14.37 -20.76 -18.08
CA GLY A 129 -13.35 -19.73 -18.02
C GLY A 129 -11.96 -20.30 -18.24
N ARG A 130 -10.97 -19.44 -18.13
CA ARG A 130 -9.56 -19.79 -18.24
C ARG A 130 -8.76 -19.15 -17.12
N LEU A 131 -7.82 -19.89 -16.53
CA LEU A 131 -6.86 -19.38 -15.54
C LEU A 131 -6.08 -18.22 -16.14
N ARG A 132 -6.10 -17.08 -15.47
CA ARG A 132 -5.46 -15.85 -15.90
C ARG A 132 -3.96 -15.86 -15.60
N SER A 133 -3.22 -14.93 -16.16
CA SER A 133 -1.78 -14.75 -15.94
C SER A 133 -1.40 -13.38 -15.36
N ASP A 134 -2.42 -12.57 -15.00
CA ASP A 134 -2.25 -11.23 -14.47
C ASP A 134 -2.54 -11.13 -12.97
N LEU A 135 -2.53 -12.28 -12.26
CA LEU A 135 -2.69 -12.41 -10.82
C LEU A 135 -4.05 -11.90 -10.29
N ARG A 136 -5.10 -11.90 -11.11
CA ARG A 136 -6.45 -11.47 -10.74
C ARG A 136 -7.52 -12.48 -11.13
N GLY A 137 -8.66 -12.44 -10.43
CA GLY A 137 -9.71 -13.45 -10.57
C GLY A 137 -9.19 -14.81 -10.15
N LEU A 138 -9.44 -15.85 -10.94
CA LEU A 138 -8.83 -17.18 -10.80
C LEU A 138 -7.64 -17.27 -11.76
N TYR A 139 -6.43 -17.35 -11.23
CA TYR A 139 -5.19 -17.25 -12.00
C TYR A 139 -4.24 -18.42 -11.76
N ALA A 140 -3.33 -18.63 -12.72
CA ALA A 140 -2.27 -19.61 -12.63
C ALA A 140 -1.01 -19.01 -12.00
N ALA A 141 -0.45 -19.69 -10.99
CA ALA A 141 0.86 -19.43 -10.42
C ALA A 141 1.78 -20.63 -10.56
N ARG A 142 3.10 -20.46 -10.34
CA ARG A 142 4.10 -21.52 -10.45
C ARG A 142 5.11 -21.46 -9.31
N SER A 143 5.55 -22.63 -8.90
CA SER A 143 6.74 -22.80 -8.06
C SER A 143 7.54 -23.99 -8.59
N GLY A 144 8.70 -23.70 -9.18
CA GLY A 144 9.46 -24.70 -9.95
C GLY A 144 8.62 -25.28 -11.10
N GLN A 145 8.49 -26.58 -11.16
CA GLN A 145 7.69 -27.26 -12.16
C GLN A 145 6.20 -27.38 -11.81
N ARG A 146 5.84 -27.09 -10.55
CA ARG A 146 4.46 -27.21 -10.06
C ARG A 146 3.62 -26.01 -10.47
N ARG A 147 2.35 -26.27 -10.77
CA ARG A 147 1.37 -25.24 -11.11
C ARG A 147 0.29 -25.17 -10.04
N TYR A 148 -0.20 -23.97 -9.81
CA TYR A 148 -1.22 -23.66 -8.81
C TYR A 148 -2.31 -22.82 -9.45
N ALA A 149 -3.53 -22.92 -8.94
CA ALA A 149 -4.60 -22.00 -9.24
C ALA A 149 -5.00 -21.28 -7.94
N LEU A 150 -5.02 -19.95 -7.97
CA LEU A 150 -5.30 -19.11 -6.82
C LEU A 150 -6.32 -18.04 -7.19
N THR A 151 -7.05 -17.55 -6.22
CA THR A 151 -7.94 -16.40 -6.40
C THR A 151 -7.34 -15.12 -5.85
N HIS A 152 -7.61 -14.00 -6.54
CA HIS A 152 -7.49 -12.65 -6.02
C HIS A 152 -8.66 -11.83 -6.56
N LEU A 153 -9.66 -11.56 -5.72
CA LEU A 153 -10.97 -11.10 -6.16
C LEU A 153 -11.24 -9.63 -5.85
N GLU A 154 -10.47 -9.02 -4.99
CA GLU A 154 -10.60 -7.59 -4.68
C GLU A 154 -10.01 -6.72 -5.80
N ALA A 155 -10.70 -5.64 -6.20
CA ALA A 155 -11.99 -5.18 -5.69
C ALA A 155 -13.20 -5.83 -6.38
N THR A 156 -13.11 -6.19 -7.67
CA THR A 156 -14.25 -6.53 -8.52
C THR A 156 -13.94 -7.68 -9.48
N ASP A 157 -13.13 -8.64 -9.06
CA ASP A 157 -12.65 -9.72 -9.93
C ASP A 157 -13.32 -11.09 -9.63
N ALA A 158 -14.26 -11.18 -8.66
CA ALA A 158 -15.09 -12.38 -8.48
C ALA A 158 -15.94 -12.69 -9.73
N ARG A 159 -16.39 -11.67 -10.45
CA ARG A 159 -17.12 -11.77 -11.73
C ARG A 159 -16.34 -12.45 -12.86
N ARG A 160 -15.03 -12.63 -12.69
CA ARG A 160 -14.13 -13.34 -13.62
C ARG A 160 -13.94 -14.81 -13.26
N VAL A 161 -14.48 -15.22 -12.10
CA VAL A 161 -14.45 -16.60 -11.62
C VAL A 161 -15.81 -17.26 -11.86
N PHE A 162 -16.89 -16.56 -11.55
CA PHE A 162 -18.25 -17.05 -11.76
C PHE A 162 -19.24 -15.87 -11.92
N PRO A 163 -20.37 -16.04 -12.63
CA PRO A 163 -21.41 -15.00 -12.69
C PRO A 163 -21.98 -14.76 -11.29
N CYS A 164 -21.91 -13.54 -10.77
CA CYS A 164 -22.25 -13.23 -9.37
C CYS A 164 -22.75 -11.81 -9.15
N PHE A 165 -23.15 -11.51 -7.92
CA PHE A 165 -23.55 -10.19 -7.46
C PHE A 165 -22.35 -9.51 -6.81
N ASP A 166 -21.39 -9.08 -7.61
CA ASP A 166 -20.06 -8.62 -7.22
C ASP A 166 -20.06 -7.18 -6.73
N GLU A 167 -20.74 -6.95 -5.62
CA GLU A 167 -20.77 -5.68 -4.87
C GLU A 167 -20.64 -5.95 -3.37
N PRO A 168 -19.87 -5.16 -2.61
CA PRO A 168 -19.65 -5.39 -1.18
C PRO A 168 -20.95 -5.51 -0.36
N ALA A 169 -21.97 -4.75 -0.72
CA ALA A 169 -23.28 -4.75 -0.03
C ALA A 169 -24.21 -5.90 -0.42
N LEU A 170 -23.84 -6.75 -1.38
CA LEU A 170 -24.64 -7.89 -1.82
C LEU A 170 -24.09 -9.19 -1.27
N LYS A 171 -23.98 -9.26 0.07
CA LYS A 171 -23.49 -10.45 0.79
C LYS A 171 -24.41 -11.66 0.58
N ALA A 172 -23.81 -12.84 0.49
CA ALA A 172 -24.48 -14.12 0.44
C ALA A 172 -23.73 -15.17 1.28
N ARG A 173 -24.36 -16.35 1.51
CA ARG A 173 -23.67 -17.52 2.05
C ARG A 173 -23.23 -18.40 0.90
N PHE A 174 -22.00 -18.89 0.90
CA PHE A 174 -21.43 -19.67 -0.19
C PHE A 174 -21.17 -21.10 0.25
N ALA A 175 -21.62 -22.07 -0.55
CA ALA A 175 -21.17 -23.45 -0.49
C ALA A 175 -20.31 -23.72 -1.73
N ILE A 176 -19.03 -24.06 -1.51
CA ILE A 176 -18.06 -24.24 -2.59
C ILE A 176 -17.73 -25.73 -2.70
N SER A 177 -17.68 -26.24 -3.93
CA SER A 177 -17.22 -27.60 -4.23
C SER A 177 -16.24 -27.54 -5.39
N VAL A 178 -15.12 -28.24 -5.26
CA VAL A 178 -14.06 -28.23 -6.29
C VAL A 178 -13.71 -29.64 -6.70
N THR A 179 -13.80 -29.92 -7.99
CA THR A 179 -13.30 -31.16 -8.60
C THR A 179 -11.94 -30.92 -9.23
N THR A 180 -10.94 -31.71 -8.84
CA THR A 180 -9.55 -31.56 -9.31
C THR A 180 -8.83 -32.91 -9.34
N GLY A 181 -7.56 -32.92 -9.78
CA GLY A 181 -6.68 -34.08 -9.65
C GLY A 181 -6.45 -34.51 -8.20
N SER A 182 -6.38 -35.82 -7.91
CA SER A 182 -6.27 -36.34 -6.54
C SER A 182 -5.02 -35.86 -5.80
N GLY A 183 -3.93 -35.52 -6.50
CA GLY A 183 -2.69 -34.98 -5.90
C GLY A 183 -2.78 -33.53 -5.46
N ASN A 184 -3.80 -32.76 -5.86
CA ASN A 184 -3.97 -31.38 -5.47
C ASN A 184 -4.62 -31.25 -4.09
N THR A 185 -4.09 -30.35 -3.26
CA THR A 185 -4.79 -29.83 -2.08
C THR A 185 -5.73 -28.71 -2.53
N VAL A 186 -6.91 -28.62 -1.89
CA VAL A 186 -7.87 -27.53 -2.12
C VAL A 186 -8.10 -26.79 -0.81
N ILE A 187 -7.91 -25.48 -0.83
CA ILE A 187 -8.08 -24.59 0.34
C ILE A 187 -9.14 -23.54 -0.03
N SER A 188 -10.09 -23.31 0.89
CA SER A 188 -11.13 -22.29 0.73
C SER A 188 -11.51 -21.67 2.07
N ASN A 189 -12.48 -20.76 2.09
CA ASN A 189 -12.91 -19.97 3.25
C ASN A 189 -13.37 -20.79 4.46
N ALA A 190 -14.09 -21.90 4.22
CA ALA A 190 -14.66 -22.73 5.28
C ALA A 190 -13.86 -24.06 5.40
N PRO A 191 -14.04 -24.83 6.49
CA PRO A 191 -13.51 -26.18 6.59
C PRO A 191 -14.03 -27.11 5.48
N ALA A 192 -13.21 -28.06 5.07
CA ALA A 192 -13.67 -29.15 4.19
C ALA A 192 -14.66 -30.05 4.94
N ALA A 193 -15.89 -30.15 4.44
CA ALA A 193 -16.93 -30.99 5.01
C ALA A 193 -16.77 -32.47 4.61
N ARG A 194 -16.35 -32.72 3.37
CA ARG A 194 -16.08 -34.06 2.86
C ARG A 194 -15.20 -34.04 1.62
N GLU A 195 -14.47 -35.10 1.41
CA GLU A 195 -13.73 -35.36 0.18
C GLU A 195 -14.26 -36.68 -0.45
N GLU A 196 -14.54 -36.63 -1.73
CA GLU A 196 -15.06 -37.72 -2.52
C GLU A 196 -14.07 -38.11 -3.62
N GLN A 197 -13.60 -39.36 -3.65
CA GLN A 197 -12.75 -39.83 -4.72
C GLN A 197 -13.59 -40.15 -5.97
N LEU A 198 -13.11 -39.69 -7.12
CA LEU A 198 -13.80 -39.85 -8.41
C LEU A 198 -12.95 -40.69 -9.38
N PRO A 199 -13.59 -41.32 -10.38
CA PRO A 199 -12.85 -42.07 -11.41
C PRO A 199 -11.83 -41.17 -12.15
N GLY A 200 -10.75 -41.82 -12.64
CA GLY A 200 -9.71 -41.14 -13.44
C GLY A 200 -8.72 -40.32 -12.60
N GLY A 201 -8.44 -40.72 -11.36
CA GLY A 201 -7.46 -40.04 -10.51
C GLY A 201 -7.89 -38.63 -10.10
N ARG A 202 -9.17 -38.37 -9.99
CA ARG A 202 -9.76 -37.10 -9.56
C ARG A 202 -10.40 -37.24 -8.19
N LYS A 203 -10.61 -36.09 -7.55
CA LYS A 203 -11.39 -35.96 -6.32
C LYS A 203 -12.28 -34.73 -6.36
N ARG A 204 -13.32 -34.75 -5.52
CA ARG A 204 -14.16 -33.60 -5.25
C ARG A 204 -14.11 -33.25 -3.78
N VAL A 205 -13.77 -32.00 -3.47
CA VAL A 205 -13.76 -31.46 -2.10
C VAL A 205 -14.97 -30.54 -1.94
N HIS A 206 -15.78 -30.81 -0.93
CA HIS A 206 -16.93 -30.01 -0.55
C HIS A 206 -16.60 -29.24 0.73
N PHE A 207 -16.84 -27.95 0.73
CA PHE A 207 -16.63 -27.09 1.89
C PHE A 207 -17.95 -26.81 2.63
N GLU A 208 -17.86 -26.59 3.92
CA GLU A 208 -18.98 -26.08 4.70
C GLU A 208 -19.49 -24.76 4.14
N ARG A 209 -20.75 -24.43 4.41
CA ARG A 209 -21.35 -23.16 3.99
C ARG A 209 -20.76 -22.02 4.81
N THR A 210 -20.30 -20.96 4.14
CA THR A 210 -19.73 -19.78 4.79
C THR A 210 -20.77 -18.99 5.59
N PRO A 211 -20.38 -18.16 6.55
CA PRO A 211 -21.18 -17.03 7.01
C PRO A 211 -21.54 -16.07 5.85
N LEU A 212 -22.26 -14.98 6.14
CA LEU A 212 -22.54 -13.94 5.14
C LEU A 212 -21.24 -13.23 4.73
N LEU A 213 -20.84 -13.38 3.47
CA LEU A 213 -19.63 -12.77 2.90
C LEU A 213 -19.95 -11.96 1.64
N SER A 214 -19.16 -10.93 1.41
CA SER A 214 -19.04 -10.27 0.11
C SER A 214 -18.24 -11.13 -0.84
N THR A 215 -18.50 -11.06 -2.14
CA THR A 215 -17.84 -11.91 -3.15
C THR A 215 -16.33 -11.73 -3.21
N TYR A 216 -15.81 -10.52 -2.94
CA TYR A 216 -14.38 -10.25 -2.99
C TYR A 216 -13.57 -10.98 -1.90
N LEU A 217 -14.22 -11.45 -0.83
CA LEU A 217 -13.63 -12.20 0.27
C LEU A 217 -13.52 -13.71 0.03
N LEU A 218 -14.04 -14.21 -1.10
CA LEU A 218 -13.96 -15.63 -1.41
C LEU A 218 -12.53 -16.03 -1.77
N ALA A 219 -12.10 -17.17 -1.23
CA ALA A 219 -10.78 -17.75 -1.44
C ALA A 219 -10.86 -19.11 -2.09
N LEU A 220 -9.96 -19.38 -3.01
CA LEU A 220 -9.68 -20.70 -3.55
C LEU A 220 -8.20 -20.82 -3.88
N ALA A 221 -7.55 -21.85 -3.32
CA ALA A 221 -6.22 -22.28 -3.73
C ALA A 221 -6.25 -23.77 -4.07
N VAL A 222 -5.70 -24.13 -5.23
CA VAL A 222 -5.65 -25.51 -5.72
C VAL A 222 -4.24 -25.81 -6.22
N GLY A 223 -3.62 -26.86 -5.73
CA GLY A 223 -2.28 -27.29 -6.11
C GLY A 223 -1.64 -28.18 -5.05
N GLU A 224 -0.37 -28.50 -5.21
CA GLU A 224 0.39 -29.31 -4.25
C GLU A 224 0.83 -28.45 -3.07
N PHE A 225 -0.07 -28.20 -2.10
CA PHE A 225 0.25 -27.51 -0.85
C PHE A 225 0.46 -28.48 0.30
N GLU A 226 1.39 -28.15 1.19
CA GLU A 226 1.63 -28.78 2.48
C GLU A 226 1.18 -27.85 3.62
N ALA A 227 0.70 -28.43 4.72
CA ALA A 227 0.29 -27.68 5.90
C ALA A 227 1.36 -27.69 6.97
N SER A 228 1.56 -26.57 7.66
CA SER A 228 2.28 -26.55 8.92
C SER A 228 1.60 -27.38 10.00
N PRO A 229 2.29 -27.73 11.10
CA PRO A 229 1.60 -28.13 12.33
C PRO A 229 0.56 -27.07 12.73
N ALA A 230 -0.56 -27.52 13.32
CA ALA A 230 -1.60 -26.62 13.79
C ALA A 230 -1.13 -25.82 15.03
N ALA A 231 -1.38 -24.52 15.03
CA ALA A 231 -1.35 -23.69 16.21
C ALA A 231 -2.79 -23.35 16.63
N HIS A 232 -3.01 -22.93 17.87
CA HIS A 232 -4.34 -22.60 18.37
C HIS A 232 -4.35 -21.25 19.09
N CYS A 233 -5.44 -20.51 18.89
CA CYS A 233 -5.82 -19.36 19.70
C CYS A 233 -7.25 -19.60 20.20
N GLY A 234 -7.40 -19.93 21.48
CA GLY A 234 -8.69 -20.40 21.99
C GLY A 234 -9.18 -21.64 21.22
N ALA A 235 -10.39 -21.53 20.66
CA ALA A 235 -10.98 -22.58 19.81
C ALA A 235 -10.55 -22.52 18.34
N THR A 236 -9.89 -21.44 17.91
CA THR A 236 -9.51 -21.24 16.52
C THR A 236 -8.23 -22.00 16.18
N GLU A 237 -8.33 -22.94 15.24
CA GLU A 237 -7.18 -23.61 14.65
C GLU A 237 -6.52 -22.69 13.61
N ILE A 238 -5.19 -22.56 13.67
CA ILE A 238 -4.36 -21.74 12.77
C ILE A 238 -3.37 -22.65 12.04
N ARG A 239 -3.33 -22.58 10.72
CA ARG A 239 -2.35 -23.30 9.88
C ARG A 239 -1.74 -22.37 8.84
N ILE A 240 -0.48 -22.64 8.48
CA ILE A 240 0.14 -22.06 7.29
C ILE A 240 0.21 -23.13 6.21
N TRP A 241 -0.32 -22.81 5.04
CA TRP A 241 -0.22 -23.62 3.83
C TRP A 241 0.89 -23.05 2.95
N HIS A 242 1.76 -23.90 2.46
CA HIS A 242 2.94 -23.52 1.69
C HIS A 242 3.23 -24.51 0.57
N VAL A 243 4.03 -24.10 -0.41
CA VAL A 243 4.53 -25.04 -1.43
C VAL A 243 5.48 -26.05 -0.78
N PRO A 244 5.62 -27.29 -1.31
CA PRO A 244 6.45 -28.33 -0.73
C PRO A 244 7.88 -27.86 -0.44
N GLY A 245 8.38 -28.28 0.73
CA GLY A 245 9.75 -28.02 1.18
C GLY A 245 9.96 -26.75 2.01
N LYS A 246 8.91 -25.91 2.24
CA LYS A 246 9.04 -24.65 2.99
C LYS A 246 8.50 -24.72 4.43
N GLY A 247 8.20 -25.90 4.95
CA GLY A 247 7.60 -26.09 6.27
C GLY A 247 8.44 -25.51 7.42
N ALA A 248 9.76 -25.56 7.36
CA ALA A 248 10.67 -25.00 8.37
C ALA A 248 10.53 -23.48 8.51
N LEU A 249 10.03 -22.76 7.50
CA LEU A 249 9.88 -21.31 7.50
C LEU A 249 8.56 -20.81 8.11
N THR A 250 7.67 -21.72 8.59
CA THR A 250 6.32 -21.37 9.03
C THR A 250 6.24 -20.90 10.49
N ALA A 251 7.20 -21.28 11.33
CA ALA A 251 7.13 -21.12 12.79
C ALA A 251 6.95 -19.66 13.23
N PHE A 252 7.66 -18.71 12.60
CA PHE A 252 7.56 -17.30 12.93
C PHE A 252 6.18 -16.75 12.59
N GLY A 253 5.67 -17.01 11.38
CA GLY A 253 4.34 -16.57 10.94
C GLY A 253 3.22 -17.11 11.84
N LEU A 254 3.28 -18.40 12.24
CA LEU A 254 2.33 -18.99 13.19
C LEU A 254 2.37 -18.30 14.55
N SER A 255 3.56 -18.00 15.07
CA SER A 255 3.71 -17.29 16.35
C SER A 255 3.08 -15.90 16.28
N VAL A 256 3.36 -15.15 15.21
CA VAL A 256 2.77 -13.82 14.98
C VAL A 256 1.25 -13.91 14.90
N ALA A 257 0.72 -14.83 14.10
CA ALA A 257 -0.72 -14.98 13.90
C ALA A 257 -1.44 -15.25 15.23
N ARG A 258 -0.92 -16.17 16.03
CA ARG A 258 -1.48 -16.49 17.36
C ARG A 258 -1.46 -15.28 18.28
N GLU A 259 -0.33 -14.59 18.40
CA GLU A 259 -0.15 -13.46 19.32
C GLU A 259 -1.02 -12.26 18.94
N THR A 260 -1.10 -11.96 17.63
CA THR A 260 -1.91 -10.84 17.14
C THR A 260 -3.40 -11.15 17.20
N LEU A 261 -3.82 -12.37 16.85
CA LEU A 261 -5.21 -12.79 16.96
C LEU A 261 -5.74 -12.65 18.39
N GLN A 262 -5.00 -13.15 19.38
CA GLN A 262 -5.38 -13.02 20.79
C GLN A 262 -5.54 -11.56 21.24
N ARG A 263 -4.70 -10.65 20.74
CA ARG A 263 -4.79 -9.22 21.05
C ARG A 263 -5.97 -8.54 20.37
N LEU A 264 -6.25 -8.93 19.13
CA LEU A 264 -7.40 -8.43 18.38
C LEU A 264 -8.73 -8.86 19.02
N GLU A 265 -8.88 -10.14 19.41
CA GLU A 265 -10.06 -10.61 20.17
C GLU A 265 -10.28 -9.80 21.45
N ARG A 266 -9.21 -9.54 22.20
CA ARG A 266 -9.30 -8.68 23.40
C ARG A 266 -9.66 -7.23 23.08
N TYR A 267 -9.10 -6.68 22.00
CA TYR A 267 -9.39 -5.31 21.59
C TYR A 267 -10.85 -5.14 21.19
N PHE A 268 -11.38 -6.01 20.35
CA PHE A 268 -12.77 -5.97 19.87
C PHE A 268 -13.78 -6.49 20.90
N ASP A 269 -13.32 -7.23 21.91
CA ASP A 269 -14.19 -7.94 22.88
C ASP A 269 -15.18 -8.84 22.15
N LEU A 270 -14.67 -9.59 21.18
CA LEU A 270 -15.41 -10.49 20.31
C LEU A 270 -14.46 -11.56 19.79
N PRO A 271 -14.78 -12.86 19.90
CA PRO A 271 -13.94 -13.92 19.36
C PRO A 271 -13.82 -13.84 17.85
N TYR A 272 -12.82 -14.52 17.31
CA TYR A 272 -12.61 -14.67 15.87
C TYR A 272 -13.89 -15.21 15.20
N PRO A 273 -14.39 -14.56 14.11
CA PRO A 273 -15.74 -14.84 13.63
C PRO A 273 -15.88 -16.04 12.69
N TYR A 274 -14.78 -16.70 12.33
CA TYR A 274 -14.77 -17.80 11.35
C TYR A 274 -14.32 -19.12 11.97
N ALA A 275 -14.64 -20.26 11.30
CA ALA A 275 -14.44 -21.60 11.86
C ALA A 275 -12.96 -22.04 11.90
N LYS A 276 -12.11 -21.45 11.08
CA LYS A 276 -10.67 -21.73 10.99
C LYS A 276 -9.91 -20.50 10.53
N LEU A 277 -8.60 -20.50 10.72
CA LEU A 277 -7.69 -19.50 10.16
C LEU A 277 -6.56 -20.19 9.39
N ASP A 278 -6.71 -20.26 8.08
CA ASP A 278 -5.64 -20.68 7.19
C ASP A 278 -4.88 -19.45 6.67
N LEU A 279 -3.57 -19.48 6.72
CA LEU A 279 -2.67 -18.50 6.12
C LEU A 279 -1.98 -19.18 4.93
N VAL A 280 -2.20 -18.68 3.73
CA VAL A 280 -1.72 -19.32 2.50
C VAL A 280 -0.54 -18.53 1.92
N ALA A 281 0.64 -19.13 1.92
CA ALA A 281 1.82 -18.61 1.25
C ALA A 281 1.70 -18.83 -0.28
N ALA A 282 1.26 -17.79 -0.98
CA ALA A 282 1.04 -17.84 -2.42
C ALA A 282 2.36 -17.65 -3.18
N PRO A 283 2.72 -18.53 -4.11
CA PRO A 283 4.00 -18.45 -4.84
C PRO A 283 4.10 -17.25 -5.79
N ASP A 284 3.00 -16.69 -6.23
CA ASP A 284 2.95 -15.43 -7.01
C ASP A 284 1.63 -14.71 -6.69
N PHE A 285 1.69 -13.49 -6.17
CA PHE A 285 0.53 -12.73 -5.70
C PHE A 285 0.69 -11.23 -5.97
N GLU A 286 -0.35 -10.56 -6.48
CA GLU A 286 -0.27 -9.13 -6.86
C GLU A 286 -0.12 -8.22 -5.65
N ALA A 287 -0.97 -8.39 -4.63
CA ALA A 287 -0.96 -7.62 -3.38
C ALA A 287 0.14 -8.13 -2.42
N GLY A 288 0.32 -7.49 -1.28
CA GLY A 288 1.13 -8.01 -0.18
C GLY A 288 0.48 -9.22 0.47
N ALA A 289 -0.78 -9.06 0.82
CA ALA A 289 -1.66 -10.09 1.32
C ALA A 289 -3.13 -9.75 0.97
N MET A 290 -4.08 -10.57 1.40
CA MET A 290 -5.52 -10.41 1.15
C MET A 290 -6.31 -11.08 2.28
N GLU A 291 -7.23 -10.35 2.86
CA GLU A 291 -8.05 -10.68 4.02
C GLU A 291 -9.14 -11.72 3.77
N ASN A 292 -9.03 -12.61 2.80
CA ASN A 292 -10.06 -13.60 2.54
C ASN A 292 -10.50 -14.33 3.82
N ALA A 293 -11.77 -14.21 4.18
CA ALA A 293 -12.33 -14.73 5.41
C ALA A 293 -12.02 -16.21 5.64
N GLY A 294 -11.31 -16.56 6.71
CA GLY A 294 -10.93 -17.94 7.06
C GLY A 294 -9.80 -18.56 6.22
N ALA A 295 -9.32 -17.88 5.16
CA ALA A 295 -8.21 -18.34 4.32
C ALA A 295 -7.44 -17.15 3.73
N VAL A 296 -6.63 -16.51 4.54
CA VAL A 296 -5.88 -15.29 4.23
C VAL A 296 -4.69 -15.59 3.34
N PHE A 297 -4.55 -14.88 2.21
CA PHE A 297 -3.45 -15.10 1.27
C PHE A 297 -2.33 -14.09 1.47
N PHE A 298 -1.10 -14.56 1.35
CA PHE A 298 0.12 -13.74 1.50
C PHE A 298 1.10 -14.04 0.38
N ARG A 299 1.89 -13.06 0.00
CA ARG A 299 3.16 -13.36 -0.66
C ARG A 299 4.02 -14.19 0.27
N GLU A 300 4.72 -15.19 -0.24
CA GLU A 300 5.59 -16.05 0.56
C GLU A 300 6.55 -15.25 1.46
N LEU A 301 7.16 -14.19 0.94
CA LEU A 301 8.12 -13.35 1.69
C LEU A 301 7.49 -12.56 2.85
N LEU A 302 6.16 -12.48 2.93
CA LEU A 302 5.42 -11.78 3.99
C LEU A 302 4.77 -12.75 5.00
N LEU A 303 5.10 -14.04 4.89
CA LEU A 303 4.58 -15.07 5.78
C LEU A 303 5.66 -16.07 6.21
N LEU A 304 6.52 -16.47 5.28
CA LEU A 304 7.56 -17.48 5.49
C LEU A 304 8.90 -16.81 5.82
N LEU A 305 9.55 -17.24 6.92
CA LEU A 305 10.78 -16.62 7.41
C LEU A 305 11.64 -17.60 8.17
N ASN A 306 12.95 -17.57 7.92
CA ASN A 306 13.93 -18.11 8.85
C ASN A 306 14.32 -17.00 9.84
N PRO A 307 13.91 -17.05 11.13
CA PRO A 307 14.14 -15.96 12.07
C PRO A 307 15.62 -15.73 12.41
N ASP A 308 16.49 -16.74 12.22
CA ASP A 308 17.92 -16.66 12.54
C ASP A 308 18.70 -15.89 11.44
N GLU A 309 18.20 -15.89 10.22
CA GLU A 309 18.80 -15.24 9.04
C GLU A 309 18.09 -13.93 8.66
N ALA A 310 16.98 -13.62 9.31
CA ALA A 310 16.16 -12.49 8.97
C ALA A 310 16.59 -11.19 9.66
N THR A 311 16.41 -10.09 8.95
CA THR A 311 16.55 -8.75 9.51
C THR A 311 15.39 -8.42 10.45
N LEU A 312 15.59 -7.49 11.38
CA LEU A 312 14.49 -7.00 12.21
C LEU A 312 13.40 -6.31 11.34
N GLU A 313 13.78 -5.65 10.23
CA GLU A 313 12.81 -5.02 9.31
C GLU A 313 11.89 -6.07 8.67
N GLU A 314 12.39 -7.23 8.26
CA GLU A 314 11.59 -8.33 7.72
C GLU A 314 10.65 -8.91 8.78
N LYS A 315 11.13 -9.15 10.00
CA LYS A 315 10.30 -9.60 11.12
C LYS A 315 9.16 -8.62 11.42
N LYS A 316 9.46 -7.32 11.51
CA LYS A 316 8.47 -6.24 11.72
C LYS A 316 7.44 -6.19 10.59
N ARG A 317 7.90 -6.31 9.34
CA ARG A 317 7.01 -6.26 8.18
C ARG A 317 6.06 -7.45 8.12
N ILE A 318 6.54 -8.66 8.40
CA ILE A 318 5.69 -9.85 8.47
C ILE A 318 4.65 -9.70 9.59
N ALA A 319 5.09 -9.25 10.77
CA ALA A 319 4.18 -9.06 11.89
C ALA A 319 3.10 -8.00 11.61
N GLU A 320 3.49 -6.90 10.99
CA GLU A 320 2.57 -5.82 10.60
C GLU A 320 1.56 -6.32 9.58
N VAL A 321 1.98 -7.02 8.51
CA VAL A 321 1.07 -7.51 7.47
C VAL A 321 0.14 -8.58 8.02
N ILE A 322 0.62 -9.57 8.76
CA ILE A 322 -0.25 -10.58 9.39
C ILE A 322 -1.29 -9.91 10.28
N CYS A 323 -0.90 -8.95 11.12
CA CYS A 323 -1.83 -8.26 12.00
C CYS A 323 -2.84 -7.40 11.23
N HIS A 324 -2.44 -6.78 10.11
CA HIS A 324 -3.32 -6.05 9.19
C HIS A 324 -4.43 -6.95 8.66
N GLU A 325 -4.06 -8.09 8.07
CA GLU A 325 -5.03 -9.04 7.51
C GLU A 325 -5.95 -9.62 8.59
N LEU A 326 -5.43 -9.90 9.77
CA LEU A 326 -6.25 -10.39 10.87
C LEU A 326 -7.19 -9.32 11.45
N ALA A 327 -6.83 -8.05 11.42
CA ALA A 327 -7.72 -6.96 11.85
C ALA A 327 -8.94 -6.83 10.93
N HIS A 328 -8.78 -7.13 9.64
CA HIS A 328 -9.88 -7.15 8.68
C HIS A 328 -10.97 -8.15 9.02
N MET A 329 -10.69 -9.22 9.73
CA MET A 329 -11.69 -10.23 10.12
C MET A 329 -12.88 -9.60 10.87
N TRP A 330 -12.66 -8.51 11.60
CA TRP A 330 -13.71 -7.70 12.22
C TRP A 330 -14.04 -6.45 11.41
N PHE A 331 -13.01 -5.76 10.89
CA PHE A 331 -13.14 -4.46 10.23
C PHE A 331 -12.83 -4.56 8.73
N GLY A 332 -13.79 -5.06 7.98
CA GLY A 332 -13.71 -5.40 6.57
C GLY A 332 -14.60 -6.59 6.21
N ASP A 333 -14.50 -7.66 6.97
CA ASP A 333 -15.18 -8.92 6.70
C ASP A 333 -16.49 -9.04 7.48
N LEU A 334 -16.42 -9.05 8.83
CA LEU A 334 -17.61 -9.12 9.65
C LEU A 334 -18.49 -7.89 9.43
N VAL A 335 -17.89 -6.71 9.42
CA VAL A 335 -18.53 -5.45 9.04
C VAL A 335 -17.82 -4.91 7.81
N THR A 336 -18.48 -4.92 6.66
CA THR A 336 -17.90 -4.53 5.36
C THR A 336 -18.42 -3.17 4.93
N MET A 337 -17.59 -2.35 4.25
CA MET A 337 -18.08 -1.13 3.63
C MET A 337 -19.26 -1.40 2.69
N ALA A 338 -20.20 -0.45 2.60
CA ALA A 338 -21.37 -0.57 1.73
C ALA A 338 -21.01 -0.41 0.23
N TRP A 339 -19.96 0.32 -0.07
CA TRP A 339 -19.41 0.51 -1.42
C TRP A 339 -17.95 0.96 -1.37
N TRP A 340 -17.26 0.83 -2.48
CA TRP A 340 -15.84 1.15 -2.65
C TRP A 340 -15.46 2.61 -2.38
N ASP A 341 -16.43 3.52 -2.24
CA ASP A 341 -16.20 4.91 -1.79
C ASP A 341 -15.58 4.93 -0.39
N ASP A 342 -15.95 3.97 0.45
CA ASP A 342 -15.50 3.79 1.83
C ASP A 342 -14.42 2.69 1.98
N LEU A 343 -13.67 2.35 0.92
CA LEU A 343 -12.55 1.40 0.98
C LEU A 343 -11.59 1.70 2.14
N TRP A 344 -11.33 2.98 2.38
CA TRP A 344 -10.49 3.45 3.47
C TRP A 344 -10.97 2.98 4.86
N LEU A 345 -12.26 2.73 5.02
CA LEU A 345 -12.85 2.28 6.28
C LEU A 345 -12.32 0.89 6.67
N ASN A 346 -12.07 0.03 5.69
CA ASN A 346 -11.40 -1.24 5.88
C ASN A 346 -9.88 -1.02 6.06
N GLU A 347 -9.24 -0.45 5.08
CA GLU A 347 -7.78 -0.41 4.93
C GLU A 347 -7.07 0.47 5.96
N ALA A 348 -7.60 1.68 6.18
CA ALA A 348 -7.00 2.61 7.12
C ALA A 348 -7.11 2.11 8.56
N PHE A 349 -8.23 1.47 8.90
CA PHE A 349 -8.42 0.92 10.23
C PHE A 349 -7.51 -0.28 10.48
N ALA A 350 -7.44 -1.23 9.53
CA ALA A 350 -6.55 -2.38 9.63
C ALA A 350 -5.07 -1.95 9.69
N THR A 351 -4.66 -0.97 8.88
CA THR A 351 -3.31 -0.39 8.93
C THR A 351 -3.00 0.19 10.31
N TRP A 352 -3.86 1.05 10.84
CA TRP A 352 -3.65 1.62 12.18
C TRP A 352 -3.58 0.54 13.26
N MET A 353 -4.50 -0.45 13.21
CA MET A 353 -4.59 -1.55 14.17
C MET A 353 -3.31 -2.41 14.14
N ALA A 354 -2.76 -2.68 12.97
CA ALA A 354 -1.53 -3.45 12.82
C ALA A 354 -0.36 -2.82 13.59
N TYR A 355 -0.12 -1.53 13.38
CA TYR A 355 0.94 -0.83 14.12
C TYR A 355 0.68 -0.79 15.62
N ARG A 356 -0.56 -0.52 16.03
CA ARG A 356 -0.94 -0.47 17.44
C ARG A 356 -0.75 -1.82 18.15
N VAL A 357 -1.22 -2.90 17.54
CA VAL A 357 -1.19 -4.24 18.16
C VAL A 357 0.22 -4.81 18.19
N VAL A 358 1.00 -4.61 17.13
CA VAL A 358 2.39 -5.09 17.10
C VAL A 358 3.28 -4.28 18.05
N ASP A 359 3.07 -2.97 18.16
CA ASP A 359 3.77 -2.11 19.14
C ASP A 359 3.44 -2.51 20.59
N ASP A 360 2.19 -2.85 20.88
CA ASP A 360 1.76 -3.38 22.18
C ASP A 360 2.37 -4.77 22.50
N TRP A 361 2.58 -5.60 21.46
CA TRP A 361 3.21 -6.91 21.60
C TRP A 361 4.73 -6.82 21.75
N LYS A 362 5.37 -5.94 20.95
CA LYS A 362 6.81 -5.77 20.81
C LYS A 362 7.20 -4.30 20.90
N PRO A 363 7.06 -3.66 22.09
CA PRO A 363 7.34 -2.23 22.23
C PRO A 363 8.79 -1.87 21.88
N GLU A 364 9.74 -2.80 22.07
CA GLU A 364 11.14 -2.64 21.69
C GLU A 364 11.37 -2.53 20.18
N TRP A 365 10.37 -2.84 19.37
CA TRP A 365 10.41 -2.69 17.90
C TRP A 365 10.09 -1.27 17.43
N HIS A 366 9.48 -0.44 18.27
CA HIS A 366 9.14 0.95 17.95
C HIS A 366 8.33 1.07 16.64
N MET A 367 7.23 0.36 16.55
CA MET A 367 6.43 0.29 15.30
C MET A 367 5.92 1.65 14.82
N TRP A 368 5.74 2.61 15.71
CA TRP A 368 5.34 3.96 15.34
C TRP A 368 6.42 4.73 14.56
N ASN A 369 7.71 4.33 14.67
CA ASN A 369 8.77 4.85 13.80
C ASN A 369 8.55 4.36 12.36
N ASP A 370 8.23 3.07 12.18
CA ASP A 370 7.90 2.53 10.85
C ASP A 370 6.65 3.19 10.27
N PHE A 371 5.60 3.35 11.08
CA PHE A 371 4.41 4.08 10.66
C PHE A 371 4.75 5.50 10.17
N GLN A 372 5.62 6.23 10.86
CA GLN A 372 6.04 7.58 10.44
C GLN A 372 6.77 7.55 9.09
N ARG A 373 7.56 6.51 8.81
CA ARG A 373 8.22 6.31 7.51
C ARG A 373 7.19 6.13 6.39
N TYR A 374 6.19 5.27 6.58
CA TYR A 374 5.12 5.05 5.58
C TYR A 374 4.19 6.27 5.45
N LYS A 375 3.82 6.92 6.56
CA LYS A 375 3.08 8.18 6.58
C LYS A 375 3.77 9.27 5.74
N SER A 376 5.11 9.27 5.66
CA SER A 376 5.85 10.19 4.80
C SER A 376 5.53 10.01 3.31
N GLN A 377 5.16 8.82 2.87
CA GLN A 377 4.72 8.56 1.48
C GLN A 377 3.36 9.20 1.23
N ALA A 378 2.43 9.11 2.19
CA ALA A 378 1.15 9.79 2.11
C ALA A 378 1.33 11.32 2.06
N TYR A 379 2.21 11.90 2.88
CA TYR A 379 2.56 13.32 2.79
C TYR A 379 3.07 13.71 1.40
N ALA A 380 3.98 12.90 0.82
CA ALA A 380 4.55 13.18 -0.49
C ALA A 380 3.52 13.11 -1.62
N LEU A 381 2.52 12.23 -1.49
CA LEU A 381 1.43 12.08 -2.45
C LEU A 381 0.37 13.17 -2.29
N ASP A 382 -0.03 13.45 -1.06
CA ASP A 382 -1.11 14.39 -0.74
C ASP A 382 -0.68 15.88 -0.85
N ALA A 383 0.64 16.13 -0.93
CA ALA A 383 1.20 17.43 -1.26
C ALA A 383 1.08 17.83 -2.74
N LEU A 384 0.65 16.89 -3.60
CA LEU A 384 0.48 17.13 -5.04
C LEU A 384 -0.87 17.81 -5.36
N ARG A 385 -0.95 18.49 -6.51
CA ARG A 385 -2.23 18.93 -7.07
C ARG A 385 -3.10 17.77 -7.51
N GLN A 386 -2.45 16.69 -7.97
CA GLN A 386 -3.05 15.47 -8.45
C GLN A 386 -3.30 14.46 -7.32
N THR A 387 -3.59 14.96 -6.13
CA THR A 387 -4.05 14.13 -5.00
C THR A 387 -5.57 13.96 -5.03
N HIS A 388 -6.10 13.14 -4.13
CA HIS A 388 -7.53 12.92 -3.93
C HIS A 388 -7.85 12.91 -2.42
N PRO A 389 -9.12 13.08 -2.02
CA PRO A 389 -9.54 12.87 -0.64
C PRO A 389 -9.47 11.38 -0.26
N VAL A 390 -9.45 11.07 1.03
CA VAL A 390 -9.51 9.69 1.54
C VAL A 390 -10.83 9.04 1.10
N TYR A 391 -11.95 9.72 1.32
CA TYR A 391 -13.26 9.34 0.77
C TYR A 391 -13.34 9.78 -0.69
N THR A 392 -13.39 8.84 -1.61
CA THR A 392 -13.41 9.12 -3.06
C THR A 392 -14.53 8.33 -3.74
N THR A 393 -15.46 9.05 -4.40
CA THR A 393 -16.54 8.40 -5.15
C THR A 393 -16.01 7.47 -6.22
N VAL A 394 -16.43 6.21 -6.20
CA VAL A 394 -16.06 5.14 -7.12
C VAL A 394 -17.22 4.81 -8.05
N ARG A 395 -16.98 4.90 -9.38
CA ARG A 395 -17.98 4.68 -10.42
C ARG A 395 -17.70 3.50 -11.33
N SER A 396 -16.44 3.00 -11.30
CA SER A 396 -16.01 1.89 -12.15
C SER A 396 -14.97 1.02 -11.44
N PRO A 397 -14.73 -0.22 -11.92
CA PRO A 397 -13.67 -1.09 -11.42
C PRO A 397 -12.28 -0.45 -11.43
N GLU A 398 -11.95 0.34 -12.47
CA GLU A 398 -10.65 1.01 -12.59
C GLU A 398 -10.50 2.11 -11.53
N GLU A 399 -11.59 2.86 -11.24
CA GLU A 399 -11.57 3.86 -10.16
C GLU A 399 -11.42 3.21 -8.78
N ALA A 400 -12.00 2.01 -8.56
CA ALA A 400 -11.78 1.23 -7.35
C ALA A 400 -10.30 0.85 -7.20
N ALA A 401 -9.70 0.27 -8.25
CA ALA A 401 -8.31 -0.14 -8.26
C ALA A 401 -7.32 1.04 -8.04
N GLU A 402 -7.62 2.25 -8.52
CA GLU A 402 -6.79 3.45 -8.31
C GLU A 402 -6.78 3.97 -6.85
N ASN A 403 -7.68 3.47 -5.97
CA ASN A 403 -7.77 3.93 -4.59
C ASN A 403 -6.90 3.13 -3.61
N PHE A 404 -6.25 2.05 -4.05
CA PHE A 404 -5.27 1.29 -3.24
C PHE A 404 -3.93 2.03 -3.23
N ASP A 405 -3.86 3.14 -2.50
CA ASP A 405 -2.67 3.98 -2.41
C ASP A 405 -2.46 4.54 -0.99
N ALA A 406 -1.31 5.21 -0.78
CA ALA A 406 -0.92 5.77 0.50
C ALA A 406 -1.93 6.80 1.10
N ILE A 407 -2.87 7.33 0.31
CA ILE A 407 -3.93 8.20 0.84
C ILE A 407 -4.98 7.36 1.58
N THR A 408 -5.38 6.26 0.99
CA THR A 408 -6.35 5.34 1.60
C THR A 408 -5.77 4.68 2.85
N TYR A 409 -4.56 4.14 2.76
CA TYR A 409 -3.90 3.39 3.84
C TYR A 409 -3.32 4.33 4.92
N GLU A 410 -2.26 5.06 4.62
CA GLU A 410 -1.44 5.76 5.62
C GLU A 410 -2.04 7.09 6.06
N LYS A 411 -2.62 7.90 5.14
CA LYS A 411 -3.35 9.10 5.57
C LYS A 411 -4.61 8.70 6.33
N GLY A 412 -5.35 7.71 5.83
CA GLY A 412 -6.52 7.16 6.53
C GLY A 412 -6.18 6.70 7.94
N ALA A 413 -5.15 5.85 8.10
CA ALA A 413 -4.67 5.38 9.40
C ALA A 413 -4.18 6.52 10.31
N SER A 414 -3.56 7.57 9.72
CA SER A 414 -3.17 8.77 10.48
C SER A 414 -4.38 9.52 11.02
N VAL A 415 -5.49 9.57 10.27
CA VAL A 415 -6.75 10.17 10.75
C VAL A 415 -7.35 9.35 11.87
N VAL A 416 -7.35 8.01 11.76
CA VAL A 416 -7.79 7.09 12.83
C VAL A 416 -6.97 7.31 14.10
N ARG A 417 -5.62 7.32 13.99
CA ARG A 417 -4.71 7.57 15.12
C ARG A 417 -4.93 8.95 15.75
N MET A 418 -5.15 9.97 14.92
CA MET A 418 -5.42 11.34 15.38
C MET A 418 -6.73 11.43 16.17
N LEU A 419 -7.78 10.72 15.73
CA LEU A 419 -9.05 10.64 16.44
C LEU A 419 -8.92 9.85 17.75
N GLU A 420 -8.17 8.74 17.77
CA GLU A 420 -7.85 8.01 19.00
C GLU A 420 -7.14 8.92 20.01
N GLY A 421 -6.08 9.63 19.58
CA GLY A 421 -5.36 10.57 20.43
C GLY A 421 -6.21 11.73 20.95
N TYR A 422 -7.21 12.16 20.18
CA TYR A 422 -8.14 13.22 20.56
C TYR A 422 -9.19 12.77 21.55
N LEU A 423 -9.80 11.60 21.34
CA LEU A 423 -10.89 11.07 22.17
C LEU A 423 -10.35 10.35 23.41
N GLY A 424 -9.13 9.83 23.37
CA GLY A 424 -8.55 8.92 24.32
C GLY A 424 -8.79 7.45 23.93
N ALA A 425 -7.77 6.60 24.16
CA ALA A 425 -7.72 5.23 23.66
C ALA A 425 -8.90 4.36 24.10
N ASP A 426 -9.31 4.46 25.37
CA ASP A 426 -10.41 3.65 25.93
C ASP A 426 -11.77 4.05 25.33
N VAL A 427 -12.04 5.36 25.24
CA VAL A 427 -13.28 5.89 24.66
C VAL A 427 -13.36 5.54 23.18
N PHE A 428 -12.23 5.66 22.46
CA PHE A 428 -12.16 5.28 21.04
C PHE A 428 -12.45 3.79 20.85
N ARG A 429 -11.82 2.92 21.65
CA ARG A 429 -12.05 1.47 21.63
C ARG A 429 -13.51 1.11 21.90
N ASP A 430 -14.15 1.75 22.89
CA ASP A 430 -15.56 1.52 23.20
C ASP A 430 -16.47 1.92 22.03
N GLY A 431 -16.18 3.02 21.35
CA GLY A 431 -16.88 3.42 20.13
C GLY A 431 -16.73 2.41 19.00
N VAL A 432 -15.52 1.89 18.78
CA VAL A 432 -15.24 0.84 17.80
C VAL A 432 -16.00 -0.44 18.12
N ARG A 433 -16.01 -0.88 19.38
CA ARG A 433 -16.78 -2.07 19.82
C ARG A 433 -18.28 -1.91 19.58
N ARG A 434 -18.84 -0.70 19.83
CA ARG A 434 -20.26 -0.40 19.52
C ARG A 434 -20.55 -0.48 18.03
N TYR A 435 -19.66 0.05 17.20
CA TYR A 435 -19.78 -0.01 15.75
C TYR A 435 -19.79 -1.45 15.26
N ILE A 436 -18.81 -2.29 15.64
CA ILE A 436 -18.72 -3.70 15.24
C ILE A 436 -19.97 -4.49 15.68
N ARG A 437 -20.40 -4.37 16.94
CA ARG A 437 -21.57 -5.09 17.44
C ARG A 437 -22.87 -4.71 16.72
N ARG A 438 -23.02 -3.43 16.35
CA ARG A 438 -24.23 -2.90 15.68
C ARG A 438 -24.33 -3.37 14.23
N HIS A 439 -23.21 -3.48 13.54
CA HIS A 439 -23.17 -3.74 12.10
C HIS A 439 -22.65 -5.13 11.73
N ARG A 440 -22.43 -6.02 12.70
CA ARG A 440 -21.92 -7.38 12.46
C ARG A 440 -22.73 -8.12 11.40
N GLU A 441 -22.02 -8.88 10.54
CA GLU A 441 -22.57 -9.58 9.38
C GLU A 441 -23.26 -8.67 8.34
N GLY A 442 -23.13 -7.36 8.51
CA GLY A 442 -23.73 -6.35 7.63
C GLY A 442 -22.73 -5.49 6.91
N ASN A 443 -23.23 -4.37 6.41
CA ASN A 443 -22.45 -3.32 5.75
C ASN A 443 -22.62 -2.00 6.48
N ALA A 444 -21.60 -1.15 6.41
CA ALA A 444 -21.62 0.15 7.05
C ALA A 444 -20.99 1.21 6.14
N VAL A 445 -21.21 2.48 6.45
CA VAL A 445 -20.56 3.63 5.85
C VAL A 445 -19.80 4.40 6.93
N ALA A 446 -18.93 5.31 6.53
CA ALA A 446 -18.13 6.12 7.46
C ALA A 446 -18.95 6.78 8.58
N ASP A 447 -20.16 7.29 8.26
CA ASP A 447 -21.03 7.95 9.24
C ASP A 447 -21.50 7.04 10.37
N ASP A 448 -21.59 5.75 10.14
CA ASP A 448 -21.93 4.79 11.17
C ASP A 448 -20.82 4.66 12.23
N LEU A 449 -19.56 4.69 11.81
CA LEU A 449 -18.41 4.74 12.73
C LEU A 449 -18.39 6.06 13.50
N TRP A 450 -18.57 7.20 12.81
CA TRP A 450 -18.59 8.50 13.49
C TRP A 450 -19.71 8.64 14.50
N ARG A 451 -20.87 8.06 14.23
CA ARG A 451 -21.99 7.99 15.18
C ARG A 451 -21.62 7.18 16.42
N ALA A 452 -21.03 6.00 16.25
CA ALA A 452 -20.63 5.15 17.37
C ALA A 452 -19.56 5.80 18.25
N LEU A 453 -18.57 6.48 17.63
CA LEU A 453 -17.54 7.24 18.35
C LEU A 453 -18.12 8.46 19.07
N SER A 454 -19.09 9.15 18.46
CA SER A 454 -19.77 10.29 19.10
C SER A 454 -20.60 9.86 20.30
N GLU A 455 -21.31 8.74 20.20
CA GLU A 455 -22.07 8.15 21.31
C GLU A 455 -21.16 7.71 22.48
N ALA A 456 -19.97 7.17 22.17
CA ALA A 456 -19.04 6.74 23.21
C ALA A 456 -18.36 7.92 23.92
N SER A 457 -18.03 8.98 23.16
CA SER A 457 -17.26 10.13 23.67
C SER A 457 -18.11 11.27 24.20
N GLY A 458 -19.38 11.35 23.83
CA GLY A 458 -20.24 12.52 24.08
C GLY A 458 -19.82 13.74 23.24
N GLN A 459 -18.93 13.59 22.23
CA GLN A 459 -18.41 14.68 21.40
C GLN A 459 -18.90 14.55 19.94
N ALA A 460 -18.99 15.67 19.23
CA ALA A 460 -19.34 15.67 17.81
C ALA A 460 -18.11 15.28 16.96
N VAL A 461 -17.92 13.97 16.72
CA VAL A 461 -16.77 13.44 15.98
C VAL A 461 -16.89 13.67 14.47
N ALA A 462 -18.09 13.50 13.89
CA ALA A 462 -18.31 13.59 12.46
C ALA A 462 -17.78 14.87 11.79
N PRO A 463 -18.00 16.09 12.33
CA PRO A 463 -17.47 17.33 11.70
C PRO A 463 -15.95 17.36 11.61
N VAL A 464 -15.24 16.82 12.62
CA VAL A 464 -13.78 16.70 12.61
C VAL A 464 -13.33 15.69 11.57
N ALA A 465 -13.89 14.47 11.64
CA ALA A 465 -13.53 13.37 10.76
C ALA A 465 -13.81 13.69 9.28
N HIS A 466 -15.00 14.20 8.95
CA HIS A 466 -15.35 14.59 7.56
C HIS A 466 -14.38 15.60 6.96
N ALA A 467 -13.92 16.58 7.75
CA ALA A 467 -12.97 17.57 7.24
C ALA A 467 -11.64 16.94 6.81
N TRP A 468 -11.25 15.80 7.40
CA TRP A 468 -10.02 15.10 7.08
C TRP A 468 -10.17 14.08 5.96
N ILE A 469 -11.30 13.38 5.88
CA ILE A 469 -11.49 12.33 4.87
C ILE A 469 -12.05 12.86 3.54
N ALA A 470 -12.90 13.92 3.58
CA ALA A 470 -13.55 14.45 2.37
C ALA A 470 -12.74 15.56 1.67
N GLN A 471 -11.67 16.07 2.28
CA GLN A 471 -10.84 17.12 1.70
C GLN A 471 -9.48 16.56 1.25
N PRO A 472 -9.05 16.80 -0.01
CA PRO A 472 -7.71 16.45 -0.47
C PRO A 472 -6.67 17.41 0.11
N GLY A 473 -5.47 16.91 0.39
CA GLY A 473 -4.39 17.68 0.98
C GLY A 473 -4.44 17.73 2.51
N PHE A 474 -3.51 18.43 3.09
CA PHE A 474 -3.33 18.55 4.53
C PHE A 474 -2.75 19.92 4.90
N PRO A 475 -2.81 20.34 6.20
CA PRO A 475 -2.31 21.64 6.60
C PRO A 475 -0.80 21.72 6.76
N LEU A 476 -0.22 22.85 6.35
CA LEU A 476 0.98 23.41 6.92
C LEU A 476 0.56 24.27 8.10
N LEU A 477 1.02 23.93 9.29
CA LEU A 477 0.72 24.64 10.52
C LEU A 477 1.93 25.52 10.93
N ARG A 478 1.86 26.82 10.60
CA ARG A 478 2.88 27.77 11.02
C ARG A 478 2.75 28.03 12.51
N LEU A 479 3.84 27.91 13.23
CA LEU A 479 3.90 28.01 14.66
C LEU A 479 4.96 29.05 15.08
N SER A 480 4.60 29.97 15.93
CA SER A 480 5.54 30.94 16.52
C SER A 480 5.23 31.21 17.99
N ARG A 481 6.26 31.30 18.80
CA ARG A 481 6.11 31.59 20.23
C ARG A 481 6.23 33.09 20.47
N LYS A 482 5.23 33.68 21.14
CA LYS A 482 5.27 35.10 21.55
C LYS A 482 4.57 35.29 22.89
N ASN A 483 5.23 35.94 23.86
CA ASN A 483 4.67 36.29 25.18
C ASN A 483 4.01 35.09 25.91
N GLY A 484 4.65 33.90 25.92
CA GLY A 484 4.11 32.72 26.57
C GLY A 484 2.93 32.02 25.85
N ALA A 485 2.51 32.54 24.69
CA ALA A 485 1.50 31.93 23.84
C ALA A 485 2.11 31.39 22.57
N LEU A 486 1.52 30.32 22.04
CA LEU A 486 1.80 29.74 20.73
C LEU A 486 0.80 30.32 19.73
N ARG A 487 1.27 31.16 18.83
CA ARG A 487 0.49 31.63 17.69
C ARG A 487 0.51 30.56 16.60
N TYR A 488 -0.64 30.25 16.03
CA TYR A 488 -0.74 29.35 14.90
C TYR A 488 -1.48 29.95 13.72
N ARG A 489 -1.11 29.46 12.50
CA ARG A 489 -1.84 29.73 11.27
C ARG A 489 -1.77 28.50 10.37
N GLN A 490 -2.91 28.00 9.92
CA GLN A 490 -2.97 26.88 8.99
C GLN A 490 -3.21 27.33 7.55
N GLU A 491 -2.57 26.65 6.62
CA GLU A 491 -2.79 26.76 5.18
C GLU A 491 -2.60 25.37 4.55
N ARG A 492 -3.23 25.09 3.41
CA ARG A 492 -2.98 23.81 2.71
C ARG A 492 -1.53 23.75 2.25
N PHE A 493 -0.86 22.64 2.55
CA PHE A 493 0.48 22.38 2.05
C PHE A 493 0.45 21.92 0.60
N PHE A 494 1.36 22.41 -0.22
CA PHE A 494 1.66 21.96 -1.57
C PHE A 494 3.17 21.86 -1.75
N ALA A 495 3.62 20.81 -2.40
CA ALA A 495 5.02 20.67 -2.80
C ALA A 495 5.43 21.67 -3.89
N ASP A 496 4.47 22.14 -4.72
CA ASP A 496 4.65 23.22 -5.69
C ASP A 496 4.08 24.53 -5.15
N GLN A 497 4.94 25.55 -4.94
CA GLN A 497 4.50 26.88 -4.49
C GLN A 497 3.57 27.60 -5.47
N LYS A 498 3.69 27.33 -6.78
CA LYS A 498 2.79 27.94 -7.77
C LYS A 498 1.37 27.43 -7.59
N ALA A 499 1.22 26.15 -7.23
CA ALA A 499 -0.06 25.56 -6.87
C ALA A 499 -0.63 26.20 -5.60
N ALA A 500 0.21 26.38 -4.56
CA ALA A 500 -0.19 27.01 -3.30
C ALA A 500 -0.77 28.42 -3.49
N ARG A 501 -0.17 29.24 -4.37
CA ARG A 501 -0.62 30.63 -4.65
C ARG A 501 -1.98 30.68 -5.36
N ARG A 502 -2.39 29.61 -6.06
CA ARG A 502 -3.63 29.53 -6.84
C ARG A 502 -4.75 28.79 -6.13
N ALA A 503 -4.42 28.13 -5.04
CA ALA A 503 -5.38 27.29 -4.30
C ALA A 503 -6.39 28.14 -3.54
N LYS A 504 -7.64 27.69 -3.52
CA LYS A 504 -8.65 28.25 -2.62
C LYS A 504 -8.27 27.97 -1.18
N PRO A 505 -8.51 28.90 -0.26
CA PRO A 505 -8.27 28.68 1.16
C PRO A 505 -9.12 27.51 1.67
N VAL A 506 -8.49 26.54 2.30
CA VAL A 506 -9.12 25.41 2.98
C VAL A 506 -8.68 25.41 4.45
N ARG A 507 -9.48 24.86 5.33
CA ARG A 507 -9.14 24.67 6.75
C ARG A 507 -9.53 23.30 7.22
N TRP A 508 -8.81 22.81 8.24
CA TRP A 508 -9.10 21.61 8.97
C TRP A 508 -9.31 21.92 10.45
N PRO A 509 -10.26 21.29 11.14
CA PRO A 509 -10.22 21.20 12.58
C PRO A 509 -9.08 20.24 12.95
N ILE A 510 -8.00 20.77 13.54
CA ILE A 510 -6.79 19.99 13.83
C ILE A 510 -6.82 19.57 15.30
N PRO A 511 -6.97 18.27 15.61
CA PRO A 511 -6.66 17.72 16.92
C PRO A 511 -5.16 17.84 17.18
N TRP A 512 -4.76 18.93 17.77
CA TRP A 512 -3.37 19.28 17.96
C TRP A 512 -2.84 18.75 19.28
N VAL A 513 -1.68 18.11 19.24
CA VAL A 513 -0.89 17.72 20.42
C VAL A 513 0.49 18.35 20.29
N GLY A 514 0.86 19.17 21.26
CA GLY A 514 2.17 19.79 21.33
C GLY A 514 2.90 19.38 22.61
N ARG A 515 4.24 19.42 22.56
CA ARG A 515 5.11 19.13 23.70
C ARG A 515 6.08 20.26 23.95
N THR A 516 6.25 20.65 25.21
CA THR A 516 7.32 21.57 25.64
C THR A 516 8.41 20.78 26.36
N SER A 517 9.67 21.20 26.21
CA SER A 517 10.76 20.71 27.04
C SER A 517 10.47 20.92 28.53
N GLY A 518 11.03 20.12 29.41
CA GLY A 518 10.97 20.35 30.84
C GLY A 518 11.60 21.68 31.23
N ALA A 519 11.12 22.31 32.30
CA ALA A 519 11.79 23.44 32.91
C ALA A 519 12.99 22.94 33.72
N GLY A 520 14.17 22.93 33.13
CA GLY A 520 15.39 22.48 33.77
C GLY A 520 16.55 23.40 33.45
N GLY A 521 17.14 23.97 34.49
CA GLY A 521 18.49 24.55 34.44
C GLY A 521 19.52 23.42 34.23
N THR A 522 20.61 23.77 33.60
CA THR A 522 21.80 22.90 33.44
C THR A 522 22.17 22.17 34.74
N GLY A 523 21.96 20.85 34.78
CA GLY A 523 22.70 19.95 35.67
C GLY A 523 22.12 19.67 37.06
N GLY A 524 20.80 19.48 37.22
CA GLY A 524 20.27 19.06 38.54
C GLY A 524 19.09 18.07 38.41
N ALA A 525 19.04 17.06 39.27
CA ALA A 525 18.04 15.97 39.31
C ALA A 525 16.60 16.43 39.71
N GLY A 526 16.20 17.63 39.34
CA GLY A 526 14.90 18.25 39.71
C GLY A 526 14.15 18.92 38.55
N GLY A 527 14.51 18.63 37.29
CA GLY A 527 13.83 19.22 36.12
C GLY A 527 12.38 18.71 35.98
N ALA A 528 11.42 19.62 35.78
CA ALA A 528 10.03 19.22 35.51
C ALA A 528 9.97 18.39 34.21
N ALA A 529 9.22 17.29 34.23
CA ALA A 529 9.03 16.41 33.08
C ALA A 529 8.46 17.17 31.87
N PRO A 530 8.77 16.73 30.63
CA PRO A 530 8.15 17.27 29.42
C PRO A 530 6.63 17.29 29.55
N ARG A 531 5.98 18.38 29.13
CA ARG A 531 4.53 18.54 29.23
C ARG A 531 3.86 18.50 27.87
N GLN A 532 2.96 17.54 27.70
CA GLN A 532 2.05 17.53 26.54
C GLN A 532 0.86 18.44 26.78
N GLN A 533 0.40 19.06 25.73
CA GLN A 533 -0.80 19.88 25.71
C GLN A 533 -1.64 19.55 24.48
N ARG A 534 -2.95 19.42 24.67
CA ARG A 534 -3.94 19.09 23.62
C ARG A 534 -4.88 20.27 23.39
N ALA A 535 -5.25 20.50 22.13
CA ALA A 535 -6.24 21.49 21.72
C ALA A 535 -6.89 21.11 20.39
N LEU A 536 -8.13 21.52 20.16
CA LEU A 536 -8.76 21.47 18.84
C LEU A 536 -8.60 22.82 18.15
N LEU A 537 -7.84 22.89 17.04
CA LEU A 537 -7.59 24.11 16.28
C LEU A 537 -8.62 24.23 15.16
N GLU A 538 -9.75 24.85 15.42
CA GLU A 538 -10.85 25.00 14.46
C GLU A 538 -10.69 26.19 13.53
N LYS A 539 -9.95 27.23 13.96
CA LYS A 539 -9.80 28.49 13.21
C LYS A 539 -8.59 28.43 12.28
N ARG A 540 -8.61 29.26 11.25
CA ARG A 540 -7.47 29.42 10.35
C ARG A 540 -6.22 29.97 11.06
N SER A 541 -6.40 30.76 12.08
CA SER A 541 -5.33 31.29 12.95
C SER A 541 -5.86 31.54 14.34
N GLY A 542 -4.98 31.49 15.33
CA GLY A 542 -5.32 31.71 16.73
C GLY A 542 -4.10 31.64 17.63
N GLU A 543 -4.36 31.63 18.91
CA GLU A 543 -3.34 31.50 19.94
C GLU A 543 -3.70 30.41 20.93
N ILE A 544 -2.69 29.68 21.42
CA ILE A 544 -2.78 28.69 22.47
C ILE A 544 -1.88 29.15 23.61
N LYS A 545 -2.41 29.24 24.81
CA LYS A 545 -1.60 29.52 26.00
C LYS A 545 -0.75 28.28 26.30
N LEU A 546 0.57 28.39 26.18
CA LEU A 546 1.47 27.29 26.49
C LEU A 546 1.55 27.09 28.02
N ARG A 547 1.49 25.82 28.41
CA ARG A 547 1.69 25.36 29.78
C ARG A 547 3.17 25.03 29.96
N GLY A 548 3.94 25.99 30.50
CA GLY A 548 5.37 25.83 30.78
C GLY A 548 6.28 26.71 29.93
N ALA A 549 7.45 27.03 30.49
CA ALA A 549 8.46 27.94 29.91
C ALA A 549 9.65 27.19 29.33
N GLY A 550 9.45 25.96 28.81
CA GLY A 550 10.54 25.13 28.30
C GLY A 550 11.39 25.80 27.22
N ARG A 551 12.62 25.31 27.01
CA ARG A 551 13.57 25.80 25.99
C ARG A 551 13.01 25.73 24.59
N PHE A 552 12.30 24.63 24.29
CA PHE A 552 11.66 24.42 22.99
C PHE A 552 10.21 23.94 23.15
N PHE A 553 9.47 24.02 22.07
CA PHE A 553 8.22 23.30 21.89
C PHE A 553 8.26 22.52 20.57
N TYR A 554 7.67 21.31 20.56
CA TYR A 554 7.45 20.53 19.36
C TYR A 554 5.96 20.53 19.01
N GLY A 555 5.63 20.90 17.76
CA GLY A 555 4.27 21.20 17.35
C GLY A 555 3.43 20.03 16.90
N ASN A 556 3.94 18.78 16.93
CA ASN A 556 3.24 17.54 16.58
C ASN A 556 3.75 16.38 17.44
N ALA A 557 3.50 16.48 18.76
CA ALA A 557 4.00 15.49 19.70
C ALA A 557 3.62 14.05 19.28
N GLU A 558 4.58 13.12 19.44
CA GLU A 558 4.46 11.71 19.05
C GLU A 558 4.10 11.52 17.56
N GLU A 559 4.21 12.56 16.73
CA GLU A 559 3.78 12.54 15.34
C GLU A 559 2.31 12.09 15.13
N SER A 560 1.47 12.39 16.12
CA SER A 560 0.08 11.96 16.16
C SER A 560 -0.81 12.62 15.11
N GLY A 561 -0.51 13.86 14.65
CA GLY A 561 -1.29 14.58 13.65
C GLY A 561 -0.82 14.36 12.22
N PHE A 562 -1.70 14.57 11.23
CA PHE A 562 -1.37 14.53 9.79
C PHE A 562 -1.21 15.95 9.22
N PHE A 563 -0.16 16.65 9.61
CA PHE A 563 0.16 18.01 9.16
C PHE A 563 1.67 18.27 9.25
N HIS A 564 2.17 19.28 8.53
CA HIS A 564 3.55 19.75 8.70
C HIS A 564 3.60 20.94 9.67
N PRO A 565 4.20 20.80 10.86
CA PRO A 565 4.51 21.95 11.71
C PRO A 565 5.68 22.74 11.10
N LEU A 566 5.47 24.03 10.86
CA LEU A 566 6.52 24.97 10.46
C LEU A 566 6.83 25.89 11.64
N HIS A 567 7.88 25.56 12.36
CA HIS A 567 8.41 26.37 13.45
C HIS A 567 9.13 27.61 12.90
N ASP A 568 9.09 28.70 13.59
CA ASP A 568 9.95 29.87 13.27
C ASP A 568 11.43 29.55 13.53
N ALA A 569 12.32 30.45 13.10
CA ALA A 569 13.77 30.21 13.16
C ALA A 569 14.30 30.01 14.58
N ASP A 570 13.74 30.72 15.56
CA ASP A 570 14.17 30.65 16.97
C ASP A 570 13.69 29.32 17.60
N ALA A 571 12.44 28.94 17.33
CA ALA A 571 11.89 27.66 17.77
C ALA A 571 12.62 26.46 17.13
N LEU A 572 12.99 26.58 15.85
CA LEU A 572 13.75 25.52 15.17
C LEU A 572 15.17 25.38 15.76
N ARG A 573 15.85 26.50 16.08
CA ARG A 573 17.15 26.46 16.78
C ARG A 573 17.03 25.71 18.11
N GLY A 574 16.06 26.09 18.94
CA GLY A 574 15.82 25.41 20.21
C GLY A 574 15.52 23.93 20.08
N LEU A 575 14.85 23.50 18.99
CA LEU A 575 14.62 22.08 18.69
C LEU A 575 15.92 21.37 18.28
N VAL A 576 16.79 22.01 17.51
CA VAL A 576 18.08 21.43 17.09
C VAL A 576 19.01 21.33 18.32
N GLU A 577 19.04 22.32 19.20
CA GLU A 577 19.80 22.26 20.45
C GLU A 577 19.25 21.22 21.43
N GLY A 578 17.94 20.97 21.39
CA GLY A 578 17.24 20.02 22.24
C GLY A 578 16.95 18.65 21.58
N LEU A 579 17.61 18.28 20.47
CA LEU A 579 17.34 17.03 19.73
C LEU A 579 17.34 15.77 20.61
N ALA A 580 18.23 15.70 21.59
CA ALA A 580 18.34 14.57 22.52
C ALA A 580 17.12 14.43 23.46
N GLU A 581 16.31 15.47 23.63
CA GLU A 581 15.10 15.47 24.47
C GLU A 581 13.84 15.09 23.65
N LEU A 582 13.94 15.05 22.32
CA LEU A 582 12.86 14.59 21.44
C LEU A 582 12.83 13.06 21.40
N GLU A 583 11.62 12.50 21.35
CA GLU A 583 11.45 11.09 21.06
C GLU A 583 11.95 10.76 19.64
N ALA A 584 12.34 9.49 19.39
CA ALA A 584 12.82 9.09 18.08
C ALA A 584 11.81 9.40 16.96
N VAL A 585 10.53 9.11 17.17
CA VAL A 585 9.45 9.41 16.21
C VAL A 585 9.32 10.91 15.92
N GLU A 586 9.60 11.78 16.91
CA GLU A 586 9.58 13.24 16.75
C GLU A 586 10.80 13.75 15.98
N ARG A 587 11.99 13.14 16.20
CA ARG A 587 13.19 13.43 15.38
C ARG A 587 12.97 13.02 13.92
N LEU A 588 12.34 11.85 13.70
CA LEU A 588 11.91 11.39 12.37
C LEU A 588 10.94 12.39 11.72
N GLY A 589 9.91 12.80 12.48
CA GLY A 589 8.95 13.81 12.03
C GLY A 589 9.63 15.12 11.67
N LEU A 590 10.48 15.64 12.55
CA LEU A 590 11.22 16.91 12.34
C LEU A 590 12.05 16.86 11.05
N LEU A 591 12.80 15.76 10.81
CA LEU A 591 13.56 15.57 9.58
C LEU A 591 12.65 15.57 8.34
N GLY A 592 11.58 14.78 8.36
CA GLY A 592 10.63 14.69 7.25
C GLY A 592 9.94 16.01 6.94
N HIS A 593 9.52 16.76 7.99
CA HIS A 593 8.88 18.06 7.84
C HIS A 593 9.86 19.10 7.27
N GLN A 594 11.07 19.20 7.81
CA GLN A 594 12.08 20.14 7.31
C GLN A 594 12.47 19.82 5.86
N TRP A 595 12.62 18.52 5.52
CA TRP A 595 12.88 18.13 4.14
C TRP A 595 11.75 18.52 3.18
N ALA A 596 10.49 18.30 3.56
CA ALA A 596 9.33 18.71 2.75
C ALA A 596 9.27 20.24 2.55
N ILE A 597 9.59 21.02 3.59
CA ILE A 597 9.64 22.48 3.56
C ILE A 597 10.74 22.96 2.60
N VAL A 598 11.94 22.35 2.66
CA VAL A 598 13.05 22.65 1.73
C VAL A 598 12.68 22.28 0.29
N ARG A 599 12.16 21.07 0.06
CA ARG A 599 11.74 20.63 -1.27
C ARG A 599 10.66 21.51 -1.88
N SER A 600 9.76 22.04 -1.07
CA SER A 600 8.74 22.97 -1.54
C SER A 600 9.27 24.40 -1.78
N GLY A 601 10.52 24.70 -1.39
CA GLY A 601 11.16 26.01 -1.56
C GLY A 601 10.73 27.04 -0.50
N ARG A 602 10.25 26.61 0.66
CA ARG A 602 9.90 27.47 1.80
C ARG A 602 11.07 27.67 2.78
N ALA A 603 12.11 26.82 2.68
CA ALA A 603 13.37 26.96 3.40
C ALA A 603 14.55 26.60 2.50
N GLU A 604 15.75 27.03 2.89
CA GLU A 604 17.00 26.71 2.20
C GLU A 604 17.57 25.35 2.62
N ALA A 605 18.29 24.68 1.71
CA ALA A 605 18.86 23.37 1.95
C ALA A 605 19.94 23.35 3.04
N GLY A 606 20.68 24.46 3.23
CA GLY A 606 21.75 24.55 4.22
C GLY A 606 21.25 24.30 5.65
N GLY A 607 20.10 24.87 6.02
CA GLY A 607 19.50 24.62 7.35
C GLY A 607 19.13 23.13 7.58
N PHE A 608 18.63 22.46 6.55
CA PHE A 608 18.37 21.02 6.62
C PHE A 608 19.65 20.20 6.72
N LEU A 609 20.68 20.55 5.96
CA LEU A 609 21.97 19.85 5.99
C LEU A 609 22.62 20.00 7.37
N ASN A 610 22.56 21.18 8.00
CA ASN A 610 23.04 21.37 9.36
C ASN A 610 22.28 20.52 10.37
N LEU A 611 20.95 20.45 10.28
CA LEU A 611 20.13 19.54 11.10
C LEU A 611 20.53 18.08 10.89
N ALA A 612 20.73 17.66 9.63
CA ALA A 612 21.12 16.29 9.32
C ALA A 612 22.50 15.92 9.89
N LEU A 613 23.47 16.83 9.80
CA LEU A 613 24.80 16.58 10.37
C LEU A 613 24.84 16.69 11.91
N ALA A 614 23.94 17.46 12.53
CA ALA A 614 23.80 17.49 13.99
C ALA A 614 23.36 16.13 14.57
N LEU A 615 22.82 15.24 13.72
CA LEU A 615 22.46 13.87 14.09
C LEU A 615 23.60 12.85 13.87
N ALA A 616 24.86 13.30 13.72
CA ALA A 616 26.02 12.40 13.60
C ALA A 616 26.17 11.43 14.80
N GLY A 617 25.76 11.87 16.00
CA GLY A 617 25.75 11.06 17.23
C GLY A 617 24.45 10.26 17.47
N GLU A 618 23.54 10.21 16.51
CA GLU A 618 22.24 9.55 16.65
C GLU A 618 22.41 8.03 16.92
N ARG A 619 21.57 7.52 17.81
CA ARG A 619 21.56 6.10 18.18
C ARG A 619 20.37 5.34 17.62
N ASP A 620 19.30 6.04 17.29
CA ASP A 620 18.12 5.39 16.72
C ASP A 620 18.35 5.05 15.23
N PRO A 621 18.26 3.76 14.84
CA PRO A 621 18.50 3.33 13.47
C PRO A 621 17.53 3.91 12.45
N ASP A 622 16.26 4.16 12.84
CA ASP A 622 15.21 4.65 11.95
C ASP A 622 15.45 6.13 11.61
N VAL A 623 15.93 6.91 12.60
CA VAL A 623 16.30 8.32 12.39
C VAL A 623 17.50 8.43 11.43
N LEU A 624 18.51 7.56 11.61
CA LEU A 624 19.66 7.49 10.70
C LEU A 624 19.26 7.08 9.28
N ALA A 625 18.39 6.06 9.15
CA ALA A 625 17.89 5.60 7.86
C ALA A 625 17.12 6.70 7.11
N ALA A 626 16.39 7.54 7.83
CA ALA A 626 15.64 8.66 7.25
C ALA A 626 16.52 9.74 6.62
N LEU A 627 17.80 9.83 6.99
CA LEU A 627 18.76 10.78 6.40
C LEU A 627 19.21 10.39 4.98
N ARG A 628 19.24 9.09 4.65
CA ARG A 628 19.80 8.58 3.41
C ARG A 628 19.21 9.23 2.16
N GLY A 629 17.88 9.23 2.01
CA GLY A 629 17.19 9.76 0.84
C GLY A 629 17.40 11.27 0.62
N PRO A 630 17.15 12.11 1.63
CA PRO A 630 17.41 13.55 1.56
C PRO A 630 18.85 13.93 1.27
N LEU A 631 19.83 13.30 1.94
CA LEU A 631 21.26 13.56 1.73
C LEU A 631 21.70 13.15 0.31
N GLU A 632 21.28 11.98 -0.17
CA GLU A 632 21.54 11.55 -1.55
C GLU A 632 20.89 12.51 -2.57
N SER A 633 19.66 13.01 -2.30
CA SER A 633 19.00 14.00 -3.14
C SER A 633 19.79 15.31 -3.22
N CYS A 634 20.32 15.78 -2.09
CA CYS A 634 21.18 16.98 -2.05
C CYS A 634 22.50 16.77 -2.78
N ALA A 635 23.14 15.61 -2.59
CA ALA A 635 24.40 15.28 -3.26
C ALA A 635 24.24 15.23 -4.79
N ARG A 636 23.21 14.51 -5.26
CA ARG A 636 22.89 14.45 -6.71
C ARG A 636 22.52 15.82 -7.28
N ALA A 637 21.77 16.63 -6.54
CA ALA A 637 21.46 17.99 -6.97
C ALA A 637 22.72 18.88 -7.07
N ALA A 638 23.64 18.78 -6.09
CA ALA A 638 24.93 19.46 -6.14
C ALA A 638 25.70 19.05 -7.40
N GLY A 639 25.77 17.75 -7.73
CA GLY A 639 26.39 17.24 -8.95
C GLY A 639 25.76 17.81 -10.23
N ARG A 640 24.43 17.80 -10.34
CA ARG A 640 23.72 18.31 -11.52
C ARG A 640 23.83 19.83 -11.71
N VAL A 641 23.84 20.59 -10.61
CA VAL A 641 23.74 22.06 -10.68
C VAL A 641 25.07 22.77 -10.53
N LEU A 642 25.99 22.22 -9.71
CA LEU A 642 27.29 22.82 -9.39
C LEU A 642 28.49 22.03 -9.94
N GLY A 643 28.25 20.80 -10.41
CA GLY A 643 29.24 19.90 -10.99
C GLY A 643 29.82 18.86 -10.02
N PRO A 644 30.63 17.93 -10.54
CA PRO A 644 31.10 16.75 -9.79
C PRO A 644 31.89 17.08 -8.52
N LYS A 645 32.67 18.15 -8.52
CA LYS A 645 33.45 18.59 -7.36
C LYS A 645 32.56 18.94 -6.15
N ALA A 646 31.42 19.60 -6.41
CA ALA A 646 30.45 19.93 -5.36
C ALA A 646 29.73 18.70 -4.81
N GLU A 647 29.42 17.74 -5.68
CA GLU A 647 28.89 16.44 -5.23
C GLU A 647 29.89 15.72 -4.32
N THR A 648 31.16 15.62 -4.74
CA THR A 648 32.24 14.99 -3.94
C THR A 648 32.43 15.69 -2.59
N ALA A 649 32.43 17.02 -2.58
CA ALA A 649 32.58 17.78 -1.32
C ALA A 649 31.41 17.53 -0.35
N LEU A 650 30.16 17.51 -0.83
CA LEU A 650 29.00 17.20 0.02
C LEU A 650 29.10 15.78 0.56
N ARG A 651 29.40 14.80 -0.28
CA ARG A 651 29.60 13.41 0.12
C ARG A 651 30.73 13.26 1.14
N GLY A 652 31.81 14.03 0.98
CA GLY A 652 32.91 14.07 1.93
C GLY A 652 32.49 14.56 3.32
N ARG A 653 31.67 15.64 3.39
CA ARG A 653 31.13 16.13 4.68
C ARG A 653 30.21 15.09 5.35
N VAL A 654 29.36 14.40 4.58
CA VAL A 654 28.53 13.30 5.11
C VAL A 654 29.44 12.19 5.65
N GLY A 655 30.47 11.79 4.91
CA GLY A 655 31.42 10.77 5.35
C GLY A 655 32.14 11.16 6.63
N ALA A 656 32.63 12.39 6.73
CA ALA A 656 33.31 12.91 7.94
C ALA A 656 32.40 12.90 9.17
N ALA A 657 31.09 13.15 8.98
CA ALA A 657 30.13 13.15 10.09
C ALA A 657 29.79 11.76 10.61
N PHE A 658 29.55 10.78 9.71
CA PHE A 658 28.97 9.49 10.12
C PHE A 658 30.00 8.34 10.19
N ALA A 659 31.19 8.47 9.57
CA ALA A 659 32.18 7.42 9.61
C ALA A 659 32.70 7.09 11.01
N PRO A 660 32.98 8.04 11.91
CA PRO A 660 33.42 7.70 13.24
C PRO A 660 32.46 6.79 14.01
N ALA A 661 31.15 7.00 13.84
CA ALA A 661 30.13 6.16 14.46
C ALA A 661 30.08 4.76 13.86
N PHE A 662 30.28 4.61 12.54
CA PHE A 662 30.36 3.32 11.87
C PHE A 662 31.64 2.57 12.26
N GLU A 663 32.79 3.26 12.28
CA GLU A 663 34.09 2.68 12.66
C GLU A 663 34.05 2.17 14.10
N ALA A 664 33.42 2.88 15.02
CA ALA A 664 33.25 2.46 16.41
C ALA A 664 32.38 1.20 16.59
N LEU A 665 31.35 1.01 15.74
CA LEU A 665 30.53 -0.20 15.73
C LEU A 665 31.20 -1.35 14.99
N GLY A 666 31.98 -1.05 13.96
CA GLY A 666 32.59 -2.03 13.08
C GLY A 666 31.58 -2.82 12.24
N TRP A 667 32.07 -3.83 11.53
CA TRP A 667 31.29 -4.66 10.62
C TRP A 667 30.55 -5.82 11.30
N GLN A 668 31.08 -6.33 12.41
CA GLN A 668 30.53 -7.50 13.09
C GLN A 668 29.82 -7.10 14.39
N PRO A 669 28.64 -7.69 14.66
CA PRO A 669 27.97 -7.48 15.93
C PRO A 669 28.77 -8.11 17.09
N ARG A 670 28.67 -7.52 18.28
CA ARG A 670 29.19 -8.10 19.49
C ARG A 670 28.25 -9.21 20.00
N PRO A 671 28.76 -10.23 20.70
CA PRO A 671 27.90 -11.21 21.36
C PRO A 671 26.83 -10.52 22.24
N GLY A 672 25.56 -10.88 22.07
CA GLY A 672 24.45 -10.29 22.82
C GLY A 672 24.05 -8.86 22.41
N GLU A 673 24.57 -8.35 21.31
CA GLU A 673 24.20 -7.01 20.82
C GLU A 673 22.72 -6.93 20.47
N PRO A 674 22.00 -5.91 20.97
CA PRO A 674 20.58 -5.72 20.65
C PRO A 674 20.33 -5.59 19.14
N GLU A 675 19.18 -6.09 18.66
CA GLU A 675 18.80 -6.02 17.23
C GLU A 675 18.80 -4.57 16.69
N ARG A 676 18.40 -3.59 17.49
CA ARG A 676 18.40 -2.17 17.07
C ARG A 676 19.83 -1.60 16.88
N GLU A 677 20.83 -2.07 17.63
CA GLU A 677 22.24 -1.68 17.36
C GLU A 677 22.77 -2.33 16.08
N ARG A 678 22.33 -3.55 15.76
CA ARG A 678 22.63 -4.19 14.46
C ARG A 678 22.00 -3.39 13.30
N MET A 679 20.75 -2.95 13.42
CA MET A 679 20.10 -2.05 12.45
C MET A 679 20.84 -0.71 12.34
N ARG A 680 21.31 -0.16 13.46
CA ARG A 680 22.08 1.10 13.47
C ARG A 680 23.36 0.96 12.64
N ARG A 681 24.06 -0.17 12.77
CA ARG A 681 25.21 -0.50 11.93
C ARG A 681 24.87 -0.48 10.46
N ALA A 682 23.74 -1.09 10.06
CA ALA A 682 23.26 -1.09 8.68
C ALA A 682 22.92 0.32 8.18
N SER A 683 22.26 1.15 9.00
CA SER A 683 21.95 2.54 8.64
C SER A 683 23.21 3.39 8.45
N LEU A 684 24.22 3.22 9.33
CA LEU A 684 25.52 3.89 9.21
C LEU A 684 26.31 3.39 8.00
N LEU A 685 26.26 2.08 7.70
CA LEU A 685 26.86 1.52 6.48
C LEU A 685 26.24 2.14 5.23
N ALA A 686 24.92 2.29 5.19
CA ALA A 686 24.24 2.94 4.06
C ALA A 686 24.66 4.43 3.91
N LEU A 687 24.80 5.17 5.02
CA LEU A 687 25.25 6.57 4.97
C LEU A 687 26.73 6.69 4.52
N THR A 688 27.61 5.83 4.98
CA THR A 688 29.05 5.87 4.67
C THR A 688 29.37 5.24 3.30
N GLY A 689 28.68 4.16 2.93
CA GLY A 689 28.86 3.43 1.68
C GLY A 689 28.07 4.02 0.50
N GLU A 690 26.75 4.17 0.64
CA GLU A 690 25.90 4.60 -0.48
C GLU A 690 25.90 6.13 -0.67
N VAL A 691 25.77 6.89 0.45
CA VAL A 691 25.70 8.34 0.37
C VAL A 691 27.10 8.96 0.27
N ALA A 692 27.98 8.67 1.23
CA ALA A 692 29.32 9.25 1.25
C ALA A 692 30.28 8.61 0.22
N ARG A 693 30.05 7.36 -0.16
CA ARG A 693 30.86 6.59 -1.13
C ARG A 693 32.33 6.48 -0.73
N ARG A 694 32.60 6.20 0.54
CA ARG A 694 33.97 6.04 1.06
C ARG A 694 34.63 4.81 0.41
N GLY A 695 35.84 4.99 -0.13
CA GLY A 695 36.55 3.95 -0.89
C GLY A 695 36.82 2.69 -0.07
N GLU A 696 37.26 2.86 1.17
CA GLU A 696 37.55 1.75 2.11
C GLU A 696 36.27 0.96 2.47
N VAL A 697 35.10 1.63 2.57
CA VAL A 697 33.82 0.97 2.83
C VAL A 697 33.39 0.16 1.61
N LEU A 698 33.58 0.71 0.40
CA LEU A 698 33.24 0.03 -0.86
C LEU A 698 34.07 -1.23 -1.06
N GLU A 699 35.40 -1.14 -0.81
CA GLU A 699 36.32 -2.29 -0.93
C GLU A 699 35.98 -3.36 0.11
N SER A 700 35.77 -2.96 1.38
CA SER A 700 35.37 -3.88 2.44
C SER A 700 34.02 -4.56 2.14
N ALA A 701 33.06 -3.83 1.57
CA ALA A 701 31.77 -4.39 1.18
C ALA A 701 31.93 -5.44 0.06
N ARG A 702 32.83 -5.19 -0.92
CA ARG A 702 33.12 -6.15 -1.98
C ARG A 702 33.69 -7.44 -1.44
N GLN A 703 34.67 -7.37 -0.55
CA GLN A 703 35.25 -8.57 0.07
C GLN A 703 34.22 -9.36 0.88
N ARG A 704 33.42 -8.67 1.69
CA ARG A 704 32.35 -9.32 2.49
C ARG A 704 31.25 -9.93 1.63
N CYS A 705 30.96 -9.34 0.47
CA CYS A 705 30.05 -9.94 -0.51
C CYS A 705 30.59 -11.28 -1.01
N LEU A 706 31.90 -11.38 -1.32
CA LEU A 706 32.53 -12.63 -1.74
C LEU A 706 32.53 -13.67 -0.61
N ASP A 707 32.82 -13.24 0.60
CA ASP A 707 32.76 -14.12 1.78
C ASP A 707 31.33 -14.65 2.00
N TYR A 708 30.32 -13.80 1.87
CA TYR A 708 28.90 -14.19 1.98
C TYR A 708 28.45 -15.14 0.87
N LEU A 709 28.93 -14.95 -0.36
CA LEU A 709 28.66 -15.87 -1.47
C LEU A 709 29.26 -17.25 -1.22
N ALA A 710 30.47 -17.31 -0.58
CA ALA A 710 31.10 -18.55 -0.18
C ALA A 710 30.40 -19.24 0.99
N GLU A 711 29.95 -18.47 1.98
CA GLU A 711 29.29 -18.95 3.19
C GLU A 711 28.34 -17.89 3.76
N ARG A 712 27.02 -18.18 3.77
CA ARG A 712 25.95 -17.24 4.16
C ARG A 712 26.08 -16.70 5.58
N SER A 713 26.54 -17.53 6.51
CA SER A 713 26.73 -17.17 7.92
C SER A 713 27.80 -16.10 8.19
N ARG A 714 28.64 -15.77 7.20
CA ARG A 714 29.75 -14.80 7.36
C ARG A 714 29.32 -13.33 7.34
N LEU A 715 28.09 -13.05 6.98
CA LEU A 715 27.57 -11.68 6.94
C LEU A 715 26.35 -11.52 7.83
N GLU A 716 26.36 -10.49 8.63
CA GLU A 716 25.24 -10.11 9.50
C GLU A 716 24.01 -9.74 8.64
N PRO A 717 22.81 -10.30 8.92
CA PRO A 717 21.64 -10.17 8.06
C PRO A 717 21.25 -8.74 7.69
N ASN A 718 21.30 -7.78 8.63
CA ASN A 718 20.94 -6.39 8.35
C ASN A 718 21.89 -5.69 7.37
N LEU A 719 23.08 -6.21 7.13
CA LEU A 719 24.05 -5.65 6.18
C LEU A 719 23.91 -6.18 4.76
N ILE A 720 23.22 -7.32 4.54
CA ILE A 720 23.19 -8.05 3.29
C ILE A 720 22.81 -7.14 2.12
N ASN A 721 21.65 -6.47 2.21
CA ASN A 721 21.15 -5.62 1.13
C ASN A 721 22.14 -4.52 0.72
N THR A 722 22.74 -3.85 1.69
CA THR A 722 23.68 -2.77 1.44
C THR A 722 25.00 -3.31 0.88
N VAL A 723 25.53 -4.39 1.44
CA VAL A 723 26.77 -5.03 0.98
C VAL A 723 26.64 -5.51 -0.44
N LEU A 724 25.58 -6.25 -0.78
CA LEU A 724 25.34 -6.72 -2.16
C LEU A 724 25.18 -5.57 -3.14
N ALA A 725 24.45 -4.51 -2.77
CA ALA A 725 24.28 -3.34 -3.63
C ALA A 725 25.60 -2.61 -3.87
N LEU A 726 26.41 -2.40 -2.83
CA LEU A 726 27.72 -1.74 -2.96
C LEU A 726 28.69 -2.57 -3.79
N ALA A 727 28.73 -3.90 -3.62
CA ALA A 727 29.55 -4.81 -4.42
C ALA A 727 29.14 -4.79 -5.90
N ALA A 728 27.84 -4.76 -6.18
CA ALA A 728 27.29 -4.69 -7.55
C ALA A 728 27.70 -3.39 -8.28
N TRP A 729 27.97 -2.29 -7.56
CA TRP A 729 28.31 -1.01 -8.21
C TRP A 729 29.59 -1.07 -9.03
N GLY A 730 30.61 -1.80 -8.57
CA GLY A 730 31.86 -2.06 -9.27
C GLY A 730 31.97 -3.48 -9.82
N GLY A 731 30.89 -4.25 -9.74
CA GLY A 731 30.87 -5.66 -10.10
C GLY A 731 31.02 -5.92 -11.59
N ASP A 732 31.68 -7.02 -11.90
CA ASP A 732 31.91 -7.56 -13.23
C ASP A 732 30.86 -8.62 -13.62
N GLU A 733 31.08 -9.27 -14.78
CA GLU A 733 30.17 -10.30 -15.29
C GLU A 733 30.19 -11.56 -14.39
N ALA A 734 31.34 -11.90 -13.80
CA ALA A 734 31.47 -13.06 -12.95
C ALA A 734 30.63 -12.89 -11.66
N LEU A 735 30.67 -11.72 -11.06
CA LEU A 735 29.83 -11.42 -9.89
C LEU A 735 28.35 -11.41 -10.23
N TRP A 736 27.98 -10.91 -11.43
CA TRP A 736 26.59 -10.91 -11.90
C TRP A 736 26.06 -12.35 -12.05
N GLU A 737 26.86 -13.27 -12.64
CA GLU A 737 26.51 -14.69 -12.76
C GLU A 737 26.36 -15.36 -11.38
N GLN A 738 27.26 -15.05 -10.44
CA GLN A 738 27.17 -15.55 -9.06
C GLN A 738 25.87 -15.08 -8.38
N PHE A 739 25.47 -13.83 -8.57
CA PHE A 739 24.20 -13.32 -8.02
C PHE A 739 22.99 -14.02 -8.64
N LEU A 740 23.01 -14.25 -9.96
CA LEU A 740 21.93 -14.97 -10.63
C LEU A 740 21.82 -16.43 -10.15
N ALA A 741 22.96 -17.09 -10.00
CA ALA A 741 23.03 -18.45 -9.47
C ALA A 741 22.52 -18.51 -8.02
N ALA A 742 22.97 -17.58 -7.17
CA ALA A 742 22.57 -17.49 -5.79
C ALA A 742 21.06 -17.18 -5.65
N LYS A 743 20.50 -16.30 -6.51
CA LYS A 743 19.05 -16.08 -6.59
C LYS A 743 18.30 -17.37 -6.88
N SER A 744 18.77 -18.15 -7.86
CA SER A 744 18.11 -19.40 -8.28
C SER A 744 18.23 -20.53 -7.28
N GLY A 745 19.27 -20.50 -6.44
CA GLY A 745 19.53 -21.45 -5.37
C GLY A 745 19.09 -20.98 -3.98
N ALA A 746 18.36 -19.85 -3.89
CA ALA A 746 17.94 -19.29 -2.61
C ALA A 746 17.02 -20.23 -1.84
N GLU A 747 17.26 -20.39 -0.55
CA GLU A 747 16.47 -21.27 0.33
C GLU A 747 15.25 -20.53 0.93
N THR A 748 15.32 -19.20 1.00
CA THR A 748 14.24 -18.37 1.52
C THR A 748 13.77 -17.33 0.49
N PRO A 749 12.49 -16.91 0.54
CA PRO A 749 11.98 -15.84 -0.33
C PRO A 749 12.71 -14.50 -0.13
N GLN A 750 13.22 -14.25 1.07
CA GLN A 750 13.99 -13.05 1.40
C GLN A 750 15.35 -13.09 0.70
N GLU A 751 16.08 -14.20 0.78
CA GLU A 751 17.36 -14.37 0.10
C GLU A 751 17.22 -14.22 -1.43
N GLU A 752 16.22 -14.86 -2.02
CA GLU A 752 15.91 -14.71 -3.43
C GLU A 752 15.77 -13.23 -3.82
N ARG A 753 15.04 -12.49 -3.01
CA ARG A 753 14.78 -11.06 -3.24
C ARG A 753 16.03 -10.20 -3.03
N HIS A 754 16.89 -10.51 -2.05
CA HIS A 754 18.15 -9.80 -1.86
C HIS A 754 19.02 -9.85 -3.13
N PHE A 755 19.20 -11.04 -3.71
CA PHE A 755 19.96 -11.19 -4.94
C PHE A 755 19.27 -10.58 -6.15
N LEU A 756 17.94 -10.68 -6.26
CA LEU A 756 17.18 -10.06 -7.34
C LEU A 756 17.39 -8.54 -7.40
N PHE A 757 17.32 -7.86 -6.26
CA PHE A 757 17.55 -6.42 -6.24
C PHE A 757 19.01 -6.04 -6.37
N ALA A 758 19.93 -6.88 -5.90
CA ALA A 758 21.35 -6.69 -6.13
C ALA A 758 21.71 -6.75 -7.62
N LEU A 759 21.08 -7.64 -8.41
CA LEU A 759 21.19 -7.63 -9.88
C LEU A 759 20.77 -6.29 -10.50
N GLY A 760 19.77 -5.60 -9.92
CA GLY A 760 19.32 -4.26 -10.34
C GLY A 760 20.29 -3.13 -9.96
N ALA A 761 21.25 -3.37 -9.06
CA ALA A 761 22.19 -2.37 -8.58
C ALA A 761 23.45 -2.22 -9.45
N PHE A 762 23.73 -3.15 -10.36
CA PHE A 762 24.87 -3.05 -11.29
C PHE A 762 24.84 -1.77 -12.09
N ARG A 763 26.04 -1.23 -12.41
CA ARG A 763 26.21 0.03 -13.16
C ARG A 763 26.75 -0.17 -14.58
N ASN A 764 27.33 -1.33 -14.89
CA ASN A 764 27.79 -1.67 -16.22
C ASN A 764 26.61 -1.82 -17.19
N ALA A 765 26.62 -1.09 -18.30
CA ALA A 765 25.50 -1.05 -19.24
C ALA A 765 25.17 -2.42 -19.87
N LYS A 766 26.15 -3.33 -20.06
CA LYS A 766 25.93 -4.70 -20.53
C LYS A 766 25.14 -5.50 -19.51
N LEU A 767 25.55 -5.45 -18.24
CA LEU A 767 24.90 -6.17 -17.13
C LEU A 767 23.50 -5.63 -16.82
N VAL A 768 23.34 -4.30 -16.85
CA VAL A 768 22.02 -3.66 -16.76
C VAL A 768 21.06 -4.18 -17.84
N ARG A 769 21.50 -4.28 -19.10
CA ARG A 769 20.64 -4.84 -20.17
C ARG A 769 20.32 -6.31 -19.95
N ARG A 770 21.25 -7.10 -19.41
CA ARG A 770 21.00 -8.50 -19.05
C ARG A 770 19.94 -8.61 -17.96
N THR A 771 20.05 -7.83 -16.89
CA THR A 771 19.07 -7.80 -15.81
C THR A 771 17.68 -7.39 -16.33
N LEU A 772 17.61 -6.36 -17.19
CA LEU A 772 16.34 -5.95 -17.82
C LEU A 772 15.71 -7.07 -18.67
N ALA A 773 16.53 -7.89 -19.33
CA ALA A 773 16.02 -9.01 -20.13
C ALA A 773 15.30 -10.07 -19.27
N LEU A 774 15.75 -10.30 -18.01
CA LEU A 774 15.10 -11.22 -17.06
C LEU A 774 13.64 -10.82 -16.78
N CYS A 775 13.31 -9.51 -16.86
CA CYS A 775 11.93 -9.03 -16.69
C CYS A 775 10.95 -9.56 -17.76
N LEU A 776 11.41 -10.19 -18.81
CA LEU A 776 10.58 -10.78 -19.87
C LEU A 776 10.54 -12.30 -19.85
N GLY A 777 11.40 -12.95 -19.06
CA GLY A 777 11.53 -14.40 -18.89
C GLY A 777 10.76 -14.91 -17.68
N GLU A 778 10.92 -16.17 -17.34
CA GLU A 778 10.32 -16.80 -16.15
C GLU A 778 11.23 -16.70 -14.91
N GLU A 779 12.43 -16.17 -15.05
CA GLU A 779 13.43 -16.02 -13.98
C GLU A 779 13.04 -15.01 -12.92
N VAL A 780 12.13 -14.10 -13.24
CA VAL A 780 11.58 -13.12 -12.29
C VAL A 780 10.08 -13.34 -12.19
N GLY A 781 9.57 -13.61 -10.99
CA GLY A 781 8.14 -13.75 -10.72
C GLY A 781 7.34 -12.51 -11.16
N THR A 782 6.11 -12.72 -11.60
CA THR A 782 5.25 -11.62 -12.13
C THR A 782 5.10 -10.49 -11.13
N GLN A 783 4.97 -10.82 -9.85
CA GLN A 783 4.87 -9.86 -8.73
C GLN A 783 6.10 -8.96 -8.59
N ASP A 784 7.31 -9.40 -8.99
CA ASP A 784 8.56 -8.68 -8.76
C ASP A 784 9.07 -7.91 -9.98
N VAL A 785 8.55 -8.18 -11.18
CA VAL A 785 8.96 -7.46 -12.41
C VAL A 785 8.80 -5.95 -12.28
N ALA A 786 7.65 -5.50 -11.76
CA ALA A 786 7.38 -4.07 -11.61
C ALA A 786 8.31 -3.41 -10.59
N LEU A 787 8.60 -4.14 -9.51
CA LEU A 787 9.47 -3.66 -8.42
C LEU A 787 10.92 -3.58 -8.88
N LEU A 788 11.42 -4.58 -9.60
CA LEU A 788 12.76 -4.58 -10.18
C LEU A 788 12.93 -3.43 -11.19
N LEU A 789 11.96 -3.22 -12.08
CA LEU A 789 11.97 -2.08 -13.02
C LEU A 789 11.99 -0.75 -12.27
N GLY A 790 11.19 -0.59 -11.22
CA GLY A 790 11.20 0.59 -10.37
C GLY A 790 12.54 0.82 -9.68
N HIS A 791 13.16 -0.24 -9.15
CA HIS A 791 14.49 -0.21 -8.54
C HIS A 791 15.57 0.22 -9.57
N MET A 792 15.55 -0.35 -10.77
CA MET A 792 16.50 0.00 -11.84
C MET A 792 16.30 1.44 -12.35
N LEU A 793 15.09 1.96 -12.39
CA LEU A 793 14.83 3.38 -12.67
C LEU A 793 15.41 4.30 -11.57
N GLY A 794 15.46 3.84 -10.31
CA GLY A 794 16.13 4.53 -9.21
C GLY A 794 17.66 4.54 -9.29
N ASN A 795 18.27 3.58 -10.01
CA ASN A 795 19.70 3.48 -10.23
C ASN A 795 20.15 4.46 -11.35
N PRO A 796 20.95 5.51 -11.05
CA PRO A 796 21.33 6.51 -12.05
C PRO A 796 22.00 5.95 -13.29
N ALA A 797 22.77 4.87 -13.16
CA ALA A 797 23.46 4.23 -14.28
C ALA A 797 22.51 3.38 -15.16
N ALA A 798 21.42 2.89 -14.57
CA ALA A 798 20.45 2.03 -15.24
C ALA A 798 19.21 2.78 -15.75
N ALA A 799 18.85 3.92 -15.14
CA ALA A 799 17.57 4.60 -15.34
C ALA A 799 17.23 4.87 -16.83
N GLY A 800 18.17 5.41 -17.60
CA GLY A 800 17.96 5.67 -19.02
C GLY A 800 17.79 4.39 -19.85
N LEU A 801 18.53 3.33 -19.52
CA LEU A 801 18.43 2.02 -20.17
C LEU A 801 17.09 1.34 -19.82
N ALA A 802 16.68 1.43 -18.57
CA ALA A 802 15.41 0.89 -18.09
C ALA A 802 14.22 1.59 -18.77
N TRP A 803 14.25 2.92 -18.88
CA TRP A 803 13.23 3.66 -19.60
C TRP A 803 13.18 3.29 -21.09
N ALA A 804 14.30 3.27 -21.76
CA ALA A 804 14.38 2.86 -23.16
C ALA A 804 13.93 1.39 -23.38
N PHE A 805 14.18 0.50 -22.42
CA PHE A 805 13.69 -0.86 -22.45
C PHE A 805 12.17 -0.90 -22.29
N MET A 806 11.60 -0.18 -21.33
CA MET A 806 10.16 -0.09 -21.14
C MET A 806 9.45 0.39 -22.41
N GLN A 807 9.94 1.44 -23.05
CA GLN A 807 9.36 1.95 -24.31
C GLN A 807 9.34 0.89 -25.41
N ARG A 808 10.47 0.21 -25.65
CA ARG A 808 10.59 -0.80 -26.70
C ARG A 808 9.78 -2.07 -26.42
N ARG A 809 9.62 -2.43 -25.15
CA ARG A 809 8.99 -3.69 -24.73
C ARG A 809 7.60 -3.49 -24.09
N TRP A 810 7.06 -2.29 -24.14
CA TRP A 810 5.82 -1.93 -23.47
C TRP A 810 4.65 -2.88 -23.77
N PRO A 811 4.35 -3.29 -25.01
CA PRO A 811 3.24 -4.20 -25.27
C PRO A 811 3.39 -5.56 -24.56
N ARG A 812 4.66 -6.04 -24.41
CA ARG A 812 4.94 -7.31 -23.71
C ARG A 812 4.88 -7.13 -22.19
N LEU A 813 5.46 -6.06 -21.66
CA LEU A 813 5.41 -5.72 -20.24
C LEU A 813 3.98 -5.50 -19.77
N ARG A 814 3.17 -4.78 -20.54
CA ARG A 814 1.78 -4.50 -20.18
C ARG A 814 0.90 -5.76 -20.08
N ARG A 815 1.17 -6.78 -20.88
CA ARG A 815 0.47 -8.06 -20.80
C ARG A 815 0.90 -8.88 -19.58
N ARG A 816 2.13 -8.69 -19.12
CA ARG A 816 2.70 -9.40 -17.99
C ARG A 816 2.43 -8.71 -16.65
N LEU A 817 2.50 -7.37 -16.62
CA LEU A 817 2.34 -6.63 -15.38
C LEU A 817 0.87 -6.61 -14.93
N PRO A 818 0.59 -7.02 -13.70
CA PRO A 818 -0.73 -6.87 -13.10
C PRO A 818 -1.18 -5.41 -13.10
N PRO A 819 -2.48 -5.15 -13.24
CA PRO A 819 -3.03 -3.79 -13.30
C PRO A 819 -2.66 -2.90 -12.10
N GLY A 820 -2.56 -3.43 -10.88
CA GLY A 820 -2.15 -2.69 -9.70
C GLY A 820 -0.63 -2.43 -9.64
N LEU A 821 0.18 -3.32 -10.21
CA LEU A 821 1.64 -3.19 -10.18
C LEU A 821 2.21 -2.35 -11.34
N VAL A 822 1.48 -2.16 -12.44
CA VAL A 822 1.96 -1.38 -13.59
C VAL A 822 2.30 0.07 -13.24
N THR A 823 1.75 0.61 -12.16
CA THR A 823 2.00 1.97 -11.67
C THR A 823 3.37 2.12 -11.01
N ARG A 824 3.93 1.06 -10.43
CA ARG A 824 5.20 1.11 -9.68
C ARG A 824 6.39 1.64 -10.51
N PRO A 825 6.70 1.11 -11.71
CA PRO A 825 7.74 1.70 -12.54
C PRO A 825 7.35 3.11 -13.02
N ILE A 826 6.08 3.45 -13.22
CA ILE A 826 5.63 4.80 -13.59
C ILE A 826 5.98 5.81 -12.49
N GLU A 827 5.75 5.45 -11.23
CA GLU A 827 6.05 6.27 -10.05
C GLU A 827 7.56 6.54 -9.88
N ALA A 828 8.43 5.66 -10.40
CA ALA A 828 9.87 5.80 -10.34
C ALA A 828 10.46 6.67 -11.47
N LEU A 829 9.74 6.93 -12.57
CA LEU A 829 10.22 7.71 -13.72
C LEU A 829 10.77 9.10 -13.39
N PRO A 830 10.27 9.84 -12.38
CA PRO A 830 10.85 11.13 -12.00
C PRO A 830 12.33 11.09 -11.62
N ALA A 831 12.90 9.91 -11.32
CA ALA A 831 14.33 9.72 -11.10
C ALA A 831 15.20 10.04 -12.34
N LEU A 832 14.64 10.05 -13.55
CA LEU A 832 15.31 10.49 -14.79
C LEU A 832 15.68 11.98 -14.77
N ALA A 833 15.05 12.80 -13.94
CA ALA A 833 15.41 14.15 -13.51
C ALA A 833 15.76 15.17 -14.62
N THR A 834 15.23 15.02 -15.87
CA THR A 834 15.47 15.94 -16.98
C THR A 834 14.18 16.44 -17.63
N ARG A 835 14.22 17.66 -18.19
CA ARG A 835 13.07 18.20 -18.94
C ARG A 835 12.77 17.41 -20.22
N ALA A 836 13.79 16.82 -20.81
CA ALA A 836 13.65 15.97 -22.01
C ALA A 836 12.88 14.69 -21.65
N ALA A 837 13.33 13.95 -20.63
CA ALA A 837 12.67 12.75 -20.14
C ALA A 837 11.21 13.01 -19.73
N ARG A 838 10.96 14.13 -19.03
CA ARG A 838 9.60 14.52 -18.64
C ARG A 838 8.67 14.68 -19.85
N ARG A 839 9.15 15.32 -20.96
CA ARG A 839 8.37 15.46 -22.20
C ARG A 839 8.14 14.12 -22.90
N GLU A 840 9.18 13.30 -22.95
CA GLU A 840 9.15 11.97 -23.57
C GLU A 840 8.16 11.04 -22.84
N VAL A 841 8.20 11.00 -21.49
CA VAL A 841 7.25 10.24 -20.68
C VAL A 841 5.82 10.70 -20.92
N ALA A 842 5.59 12.01 -20.98
CA ALA A 842 4.25 12.54 -21.25
C ALA A 842 3.72 12.18 -22.65
N ALA A 843 4.60 12.19 -23.67
CA ALA A 843 4.24 11.79 -25.03
C ALA A 843 3.96 10.29 -25.11
N PHE A 844 4.80 9.48 -24.48
CA PHE A 844 4.69 8.03 -24.48
C PHE A 844 3.36 7.55 -23.87
N PHE A 845 2.99 8.00 -22.69
CA PHE A 845 1.73 7.57 -22.05
C PHE A 845 0.47 8.20 -22.65
N ARG A 846 0.61 9.27 -23.44
CA ARG A 846 -0.49 9.76 -24.29
C ARG A 846 -0.77 8.78 -25.42
N ALA A 847 0.28 8.22 -26.04
CA ALA A 847 0.18 7.22 -27.09
C ALA A 847 -0.16 5.81 -26.56
N ASN A 848 0.22 5.51 -25.32
CA ASN A 848 0.06 4.21 -24.67
C ASN A 848 -0.71 4.35 -23.34
N PRO A 849 -2.03 4.59 -23.37
CA PRO A 849 -2.81 4.82 -22.16
C PRO A 849 -2.84 3.60 -21.26
N VAL A 850 -2.77 3.84 -19.95
CA VAL A 850 -2.91 2.85 -18.87
C VAL A 850 -4.16 3.20 -18.08
N PRO A 851 -5.29 2.52 -18.26
CA PRO A 851 -6.56 2.87 -17.64
C PRO A 851 -6.47 2.97 -16.11
N THR A 852 -5.87 1.97 -15.45
CA THR A 852 -5.67 1.90 -13.98
C THR A 852 -4.50 2.74 -13.47
N GLY A 853 -3.80 3.49 -14.32
CA GLY A 853 -2.63 4.29 -13.96
C GLY A 853 -2.72 5.75 -14.34
N GLN A 854 -3.89 6.27 -14.71
CA GLN A 854 -4.05 7.65 -15.16
C GLN A 854 -3.66 8.67 -14.09
N ARG A 855 -4.03 8.39 -12.85
CA ARG A 855 -3.69 9.23 -11.69
C ARG A 855 -2.18 9.19 -11.45
N SER A 856 -1.56 8.01 -11.40
CA SER A 856 -0.12 7.82 -11.18
C SER A 856 0.72 8.50 -12.27
N ILE A 857 0.31 8.47 -13.54
CA ILE A 857 0.99 9.18 -14.64
C ILE A 857 0.98 10.70 -14.38
N ARG A 858 -0.17 11.29 -14.03
CA ARG A 858 -0.27 12.73 -13.73
C ARG A 858 0.58 13.11 -12.51
N GLN A 859 0.59 12.28 -11.49
CA GLN A 859 1.41 12.46 -10.28
C GLN A 859 2.91 12.36 -10.60
N ALA A 860 3.33 11.38 -11.39
CA ALA A 860 4.72 11.26 -11.83
C ALA A 860 5.18 12.50 -12.61
N LEU A 861 4.38 13.01 -13.54
CA LEU A 861 4.69 14.24 -14.28
C LEU A 861 4.79 15.47 -13.37
N GLU A 862 3.93 15.57 -12.36
CA GLU A 862 4.01 16.64 -11.36
C GLU A 862 5.27 16.51 -10.48
N ARG A 863 5.64 15.28 -10.06
CA ARG A 863 6.89 15.01 -9.34
C ARG A 863 8.13 15.37 -10.15
N PHE A 864 8.15 15.15 -11.48
CA PHE A 864 9.19 15.67 -12.37
C PHE A 864 9.32 17.18 -12.27
N ASP A 865 8.18 17.89 -12.39
CA ASP A 865 8.17 19.36 -12.35
C ASP A 865 8.67 19.89 -10.99
N ILE A 866 8.31 19.24 -9.88
CA ILE A 866 8.78 19.56 -8.52
C ILE A 866 10.29 19.32 -8.38
N GLY A 867 10.80 18.18 -8.88
CA GLY A 867 12.24 17.86 -8.87
C GLY A 867 13.08 18.85 -9.66
N LEU A 868 12.66 19.19 -10.87
CA LEU A 868 13.32 20.19 -11.71
C LEU A 868 13.28 21.60 -11.09
N ALA A 869 12.20 21.95 -10.40
CA ALA A 869 12.11 23.22 -9.68
C ALA A 869 13.00 23.23 -8.42
N PHE A 870 13.17 22.10 -7.75
CA PHE A 870 14.12 21.97 -6.63
C PHE A 870 15.55 22.17 -7.12
N ASP A 871 15.98 21.46 -8.18
CA ASP A 871 17.32 21.61 -8.77
C ASP A 871 17.61 23.07 -9.18
N ALA A 872 16.64 23.74 -9.78
CA ALA A 872 16.80 25.15 -10.19
C ALA A 872 17.00 26.13 -9.02
N ARG A 873 16.51 25.78 -7.81
CA ARG A 873 16.58 26.66 -6.62
C ARG A 873 17.76 26.36 -5.70
N VAL A 874 18.14 25.09 -5.62
CA VAL A 874 19.01 24.61 -4.53
C VAL A 874 20.47 25.02 -4.72
N GLY A 875 20.92 25.27 -5.95
CA GLY A 875 22.32 25.56 -6.30
C GLY A 875 22.96 26.69 -5.45
N PRO A 876 22.38 27.89 -5.40
CA PRO A 876 22.96 28.97 -4.59
C PRO A 876 23.11 28.63 -3.11
N ALA A 877 22.13 27.98 -2.52
CA ALA A 877 22.15 27.58 -1.10
C ALA A 877 23.22 26.51 -0.83
N LEU A 878 23.34 25.50 -1.74
CA LEU A 878 24.37 24.46 -1.63
C LEU A 878 25.77 25.06 -1.81
N ARG A 879 25.95 26.04 -2.73
CA ARG A 879 27.25 26.70 -2.91
C ARG A 879 27.68 27.42 -1.63
N ARG A 880 26.82 28.22 -1.02
CA ARG A 880 27.10 28.87 0.25
C ARG A 880 27.47 27.86 1.33
N TRP A 881 26.63 26.86 1.52
CA TRP A 881 26.84 25.83 2.54
C TRP A 881 28.16 25.05 2.35
N LEU A 882 28.60 24.83 1.12
CA LEU A 882 29.87 24.17 0.83
C LEU A 882 31.09 25.10 1.01
N SER A 883 30.91 26.42 0.93
CA SER A 883 31.98 27.42 1.16
C SER A 883 32.20 27.67 2.65
N ASP A 884 31.15 27.56 3.47
CA ASP A 884 31.20 27.65 4.92
C ASP A 884 31.79 26.35 5.52
#